data_a1d174a94c23a9d4ceb2eedd7f64e68e
#
_entry.id   a1d174a94c23a9d4ceb2eedd7f64e68e
#
_cell.length_a   1.000
_cell.length_b   1.000
_cell.length_c   1.000
_cell.angle_alpha   90.00
_cell.angle_beta   90.00
_cell.angle_gamma   90.00
#
_symmetry.space_group_name_H-M   'P 1'
#
loop_
_entity.id
_entity.type
_entity.pdbx_description
1 polymer ?
#
loop_
_entity_poly.entity_id
_entity_poly.type
_entity_poly.pdbx_seq_one_letter_code
_entity_poly.pdbx_strand_id
1 'polypeptide(L)'
;MSTFNLLTKEAAKAAAMASCEITITSPQEANTKSSLIVVSNRLPFVLKRDPITGKLSRHASAGGLVTAVAPVVIKGHGLWVGWSGITLEKTDEIPESDPKDCTPTAGLLSEQVVSVNVEPVLFDSYYNGCCNETFWPLFHSMPGRAKFDANNWKSYYEVNKEFAARTIQALERCLEKKTNPGVPIIWIHDYHLMLAANWIREEADEKNLPCLMAFFLHIPFPPWDIFRLLPWSDEILQGMLACDMIGFHIRDYCLNFVDCCQRNLGCRVDRKNLLVEHCGRSVRVRPLPIGIPFDRFVDLAKKAKKLIKTNQKIILGVDRLDYTKGLVNRLKAFEVLLEKHPEHRENATLLQISVPSRTDVKEYQELKEEMDQLVGRINGRFTTANWSPIRYIYGCIGQEELAGFYRDSSVCLVTPLRDGMNLVAKEFVACQINEPAGVLIVSPFAGAGETMHEALLCNPYEIESAAEVIHRALTMPEDERSLRMGRMRRREMQQDVNSWMRQFLKAMDSLEEDEIGTTTMQPVTVDDFDYLLNYVGYNHKLALLLDYDGTLAPIAPHPDLATLPPETKNVLQRLSNHSDVYIAVISGRNVENVKKMVGIEGITYAGNHGLEILHPDGSKFIHPMPMEYEDKVTTLLKALQEEVCHDGAWVENKGALLTFHYRETPLELRADLVEKARQLIINNGFRAAEAHCAVEAKPPVQWNKGRASIYILRTAFGVDWSERIKIIYAGDDATDEDAMMALKGMAATFRVTNAQIVKTSAERRLPSTDSVLTMLKWVERHFMRRKPRSNSLTYKNRKKDCVKMQLAFDLVPNLSPANSAANSSDERD
;
A
#
# COMPACT_ATOMS: atom_id res chain seq x y z
N MET A 1 17.51 -19.40 59.25
CA MET A 1 17.67 -19.91 57.88
C MET A 1 16.73 -21.12 57.50
N SER A 2 15.82 -21.57 58.35
CA SER A 2 14.98 -22.73 58.10
C SER A 2 13.52 -22.39 57.65
N THR A 3 13.06 -21.18 57.81
CA THR A 3 11.70 -20.73 57.46
C THR A 3 11.61 -20.14 56.03
N PHE A 4 12.70 -19.71 55.44
CA PHE A 4 12.71 -19.17 54.08
C PHE A 4 12.71 -20.26 53.00
N ASN A 5 13.21 -21.48 53.32
CA ASN A 5 13.24 -22.64 52.42
C ASN A 5 11.91 -23.41 52.34
N LEU A 6 11.01 -23.24 53.33
CA LEU A 6 9.68 -23.85 53.27
C LEU A 6 8.70 -23.02 52.37
N LEU A 7 8.77 -21.72 52.44
CA LEU A 7 7.91 -20.83 51.62
C LEU A 7 8.21 -20.90 50.11
N THR A 8 9.46 -21.14 49.75
CA THR A 8 9.84 -21.31 48.33
C THR A 8 9.44 -22.69 47.78
N LYS A 9 9.40 -23.74 48.59
CA LYS A 9 8.91 -25.05 48.19
C LYS A 9 7.38 -25.14 48.10
N GLU A 10 6.65 -24.42 48.92
CA GLU A 10 5.20 -24.35 48.85
C GLU A 10 4.72 -23.46 47.69
N ALA A 11 5.40 -22.37 47.40
CA ALA A 11 5.17 -21.54 46.20
C ALA A 11 5.47 -22.30 44.90
N ALA A 12 6.53 -23.11 44.85
CA ALA A 12 6.84 -23.98 43.72
C ALA A 12 5.82 -25.11 43.53
N LYS A 13 5.28 -25.64 44.67
CA LYS A 13 4.22 -26.66 44.63
C LYS A 13 2.85 -26.10 44.25
N ALA A 14 2.53 -24.86 44.65
CA ALA A 14 1.35 -24.13 44.22
C ALA A 14 1.40 -23.74 42.74
N ALA A 15 2.59 -23.40 42.22
CA ALA A 15 2.81 -23.15 40.80
C ALA A 15 2.73 -24.44 39.95
N ALA A 16 3.12 -25.59 40.52
CA ALA A 16 2.98 -26.89 39.84
C ALA A 16 1.55 -27.47 39.91
N MET A 17 0.74 -27.08 40.89
CA MET A 17 -0.68 -27.50 41.01
C MET A 17 -1.64 -26.54 40.30
N ALA A 18 -1.20 -25.38 39.85
CA ALA A 18 -1.91 -24.49 38.93
C ALA A 18 -1.71 -24.89 37.46
N SER A 19 -1.23 -26.10 37.15
CA SER A 19 -1.48 -26.76 35.88
C SER A 19 -2.94 -27.21 35.84
N CYS A 20 -3.84 -26.21 35.82
CA CYS A 20 -5.20 -26.41 35.40
C CYS A 20 -5.18 -27.15 34.06
N GLU A 21 -5.81 -28.28 34.01
CA GLU A 21 -6.21 -28.95 32.79
C GLU A 21 -6.91 -27.91 31.92
N ILE A 22 -6.16 -27.25 31.09
CA ILE A 22 -6.73 -26.50 29.98
C ILE A 22 -7.23 -27.58 29.04
N THR A 23 -8.52 -27.88 29.16
CA THR A 23 -9.26 -28.60 28.13
C THR A 23 -8.87 -27.94 26.83
N ILE A 24 -8.10 -28.65 26.04
CA ILE A 24 -7.79 -28.27 24.65
C ILE A 24 -9.14 -28.37 23.97
N THR A 25 -9.89 -27.26 23.98
CA THR A 25 -11.00 -27.09 23.06
C THR A 25 -10.36 -27.20 21.68
N SER A 26 -10.81 -28.22 20.93
CA SER A 26 -10.50 -28.37 19.49
C SER A 26 -10.51 -27.00 18.84
N PRO A 27 -9.59 -26.70 17.92
CA PRO A 27 -9.54 -25.39 17.25
C PRO A 27 -10.95 -25.09 16.75
N GLN A 28 -11.60 -24.07 17.31
CA GLN A 28 -12.86 -23.59 16.79
C GLN A 28 -12.59 -23.28 15.32
N GLU A 29 -13.20 -24.03 14.45
CA GLU A 29 -13.13 -23.90 13.02
C GLU A 29 -13.46 -22.46 12.69
N ALA A 30 -12.54 -21.78 12.01
CA ALA A 30 -12.82 -20.49 11.40
C ALA A 30 -13.80 -20.74 10.25
N ASN A 31 -15.09 -20.84 10.60
CA ASN A 31 -16.17 -20.90 9.64
C ASN A 31 -16.26 -19.49 9.03
N THR A 32 -15.58 -19.27 7.91
CA THR A 32 -15.65 -18.02 7.17
C THR A 32 -17.02 -17.94 6.52
N LYS A 33 -17.80 -16.93 6.92
CA LYS A 33 -19.06 -16.59 6.26
C LYS A 33 -18.84 -16.20 4.79
N SER A 34 -17.64 -15.72 4.45
CA SER A 34 -17.26 -15.15 3.16
C SER A 34 -16.23 -16.01 2.43
N SER A 35 -16.31 -16.08 1.10
CA SER A 35 -15.28 -16.72 0.26
C SER A 35 -14.01 -15.87 0.25
N LEU A 36 -12.85 -16.51 0.40
CA LEU A 36 -11.55 -15.84 0.39
C LEU A 36 -10.86 -16.01 -0.98
N ILE A 37 -10.51 -14.91 -1.62
CA ILE A 37 -9.70 -14.85 -2.85
C ILE A 37 -8.33 -14.31 -2.45
N VAL A 38 -7.32 -15.17 -2.47
CA VAL A 38 -5.93 -14.79 -2.17
C VAL A 38 -5.21 -14.41 -3.45
N VAL A 39 -4.57 -13.26 -3.46
CA VAL A 39 -3.78 -12.77 -4.60
C VAL A 39 -2.34 -12.58 -4.17
N SER A 40 -1.43 -13.35 -4.72
CA SER A 40 0.01 -13.28 -4.42
C SER A 40 0.84 -13.44 -5.68
N ASN A 41 2.08 -12.92 -5.67
CA ASN A 41 2.97 -12.96 -6.83
C ASN A 41 3.14 -14.38 -7.40
N ARG A 42 3.25 -15.39 -6.53
CA ARG A 42 3.35 -16.81 -6.93
C ARG A 42 2.19 -17.60 -6.39
N LEU A 43 1.77 -18.62 -7.13
CA LEU A 43 0.90 -19.66 -6.61
C LEU A 43 1.53 -20.34 -5.39
N PRO A 44 0.74 -21.02 -4.52
CA PRO A 44 1.26 -21.70 -3.35
C PRO A 44 2.09 -22.96 -3.67
N PHE A 45 2.36 -23.19 -4.93
CA PHE A 45 3.22 -24.23 -5.48
C PHE A 45 3.90 -23.72 -6.76
N VAL A 46 4.92 -24.42 -7.23
CA VAL A 46 5.60 -24.15 -8.50
C VAL A 46 5.29 -25.29 -9.48
N LEU A 47 4.91 -24.95 -10.70
CA LEU A 47 4.77 -25.93 -11.76
C LEU A 47 6.12 -26.14 -12.46
N LYS A 48 6.43 -27.38 -12.75
CA LYS A 48 7.55 -27.77 -13.61
C LYS A 48 7.04 -28.61 -14.75
N ARG A 49 7.54 -28.33 -15.95
CA ARG A 49 7.28 -29.12 -17.14
C ARG A 49 8.40 -30.17 -17.30
N ASP A 50 8.02 -31.41 -17.37
CA ASP A 50 8.95 -32.52 -17.70
C ASP A 50 9.46 -32.31 -19.13
N PRO A 51 10.77 -32.23 -19.35
CA PRO A 51 11.32 -31.92 -20.68
C PRO A 51 11.13 -33.06 -21.70
N ILE A 52 10.82 -34.29 -21.25
CA ILE A 52 10.63 -35.45 -22.13
C ILE A 52 9.16 -35.68 -22.43
N THR A 53 8.32 -35.68 -21.41
CA THR A 53 6.88 -36.00 -21.54
C THR A 53 5.98 -34.80 -21.76
N GLY A 54 6.48 -33.57 -21.52
CA GLY A 54 5.70 -32.33 -21.56
C GLY A 54 4.70 -32.17 -20.38
N LYS A 55 4.55 -33.18 -19.53
CA LYS A 55 3.59 -33.17 -18.42
C LYS A 55 3.99 -32.19 -17.32
N LEU A 56 2.98 -31.52 -16.76
CA LEU A 56 3.16 -30.64 -15.62
C LEU A 56 3.15 -31.42 -14.30
N SER A 57 3.98 -30.99 -13.35
CA SER A 57 4.00 -31.50 -11.99
C SER A 57 4.01 -30.36 -10.99
N ARG A 58 3.32 -30.51 -9.83
CA ARG A 58 3.35 -29.55 -8.73
C ARG A 58 4.55 -29.82 -7.82
N HIS A 59 5.24 -28.76 -7.47
CA HIS A 59 6.29 -28.78 -6.46
C HIS A 59 5.90 -27.83 -5.34
N ALA A 60 5.99 -28.32 -4.09
CA ALA A 60 5.64 -27.51 -2.94
C ALA A 60 6.47 -26.23 -2.86
N SER A 61 5.82 -25.09 -2.66
CA SER A 61 6.48 -23.85 -2.28
C SER A 61 6.56 -23.78 -0.76
N ALA A 62 7.75 -23.56 -0.24
CA ALA A 62 7.96 -23.35 1.18
C ALA A 62 7.86 -21.86 1.51
N GLY A 63 6.88 -21.47 2.33
CA GLY A 63 6.74 -20.09 2.79
C GLY A 63 5.70 -19.96 3.90
N GLY A 64 5.94 -19.03 4.84
CA GLY A 64 5.04 -18.78 5.96
C GLY A 64 3.62 -18.42 5.50
N LEU A 65 3.49 -17.64 4.43
CA LEU A 65 2.21 -17.27 3.84
C LEU A 65 1.41 -18.50 3.38
N VAL A 66 2.04 -19.39 2.62
CA VAL A 66 1.38 -20.60 2.09
C VAL A 66 0.89 -21.49 3.23
N THR A 67 1.72 -21.69 4.23
CA THR A 67 1.37 -22.51 5.41
C THR A 67 0.22 -21.91 6.21
N ALA A 68 0.13 -20.57 6.27
CA ALA A 68 -0.92 -19.85 6.97
C ALA A 68 -2.28 -19.91 6.25
N VAL A 69 -2.28 -19.65 4.96
CA VAL A 69 -3.48 -19.28 4.21
C VAL A 69 -4.06 -20.46 3.43
N ALA A 70 -3.23 -21.40 2.95
CA ALA A 70 -3.72 -22.52 2.14
C ALA A 70 -4.79 -23.38 2.83
N PRO A 71 -4.69 -23.72 4.12
CA PRO A 71 -5.75 -24.49 4.80
C PRO A 71 -7.10 -23.77 4.83
N VAL A 72 -7.10 -22.43 4.92
CA VAL A 72 -8.33 -21.63 4.95
C VAL A 72 -8.96 -21.57 3.56
N VAL A 73 -8.16 -21.37 2.52
CA VAL A 73 -8.61 -21.38 1.11
C VAL A 73 -9.22 -22.75 0.75
N ILE A 74 -8.55 -23.84 1.15
CA ILE A 74 -9.01 -25.20 0.86
C ILE A 74 -10.37 -25.46 1.55
N LYS A 75 -10.46 -25.22 2.85
CA LYS A 75 -11.67 -25.48 3.66
C LYS A 75 -12.84 -24.56 3.30
N GLY A 76 -12.55 -23.28 3.01
CA GLY A 76 -13.55 -22.27 2.67
C GLY A 76 -13.96 -22.25 1.20
N HIS A 77 -13.49 -23.23 0.40
CA HIS A 77 -13.71 -23.25 -1.06
C HIS A 77 -13.33 -21.93 -1.76
N GLY A 78 -12.31 -21.23 -1.21
CA GLY A 78 -11.77 -20.00 -1.76
C GLY A 78 -10.95 -20.22 -3.02
N LEU A 79 -10.41 -19.14 -3.60
CA LEU A 79 -9.57 -19.16 -4.79
C LEU A 79 -8.19 -18.60 -4.49
N TRP A 80 -7.19 -19.04 -5.26
CA TRP A 80 -5.83 -18.49 -5.20
C TRP A 80 -5.39 -18.01 -6.56
N VAL A 81 -5.11 -16.71 -6.70
CA VAL A 81 -4.62 -16.06 -7.91
C VAL A 81 -3.11 -15.85 -7.79
N GLY A 82 -2.35 -16.29 -8.79
CA GLY A 82 -0.90 -16.15 -8.77
C GLY A 82 -0.20 -16.67 -10.03
N TRP A 83 1.07 -16.33 -10.18
CA TRP A 83 1.92 -16.86 -11.24
C TRP A 83 2.39 -18.28 -10.92
N SER A 84 2.29 -19.18 -11.91
CA SER A 84 2.61 -20.62 -11.76
C SER A 84 4.11 -20.96 -11.75
N GLY A 85 4.97 -20.00 -12.10
CA GLY A 85 6.42 -20.22 -12.28
C GLY A 85 6.84 -20.51 -13.72
N ILE A 86 5.88 -20.80 -14.59
CA ILE A 86 6.05 -21.03 -16.02
C ILE A 86 4.90 -20.39 -16.81
N THR A 87 5.11 -20.14 -18.09
CA THR A 87 4.03 -19.75 -19.00
C THR A 87 3.20 -20.98 -19.37
N LEU A 88 1.89 -20.93 -19.12
CA LEU A 88 0.95 -22.01 -19.45
C LEU A 88 0.37 -21.78 -20.83
N GLU A 89 0.27 -22.87 -21.62
CA GLU A 89 -0.43 -22.91 -22.88
C GLU A 89 -1.93 -23.16 -22.67
N LYS A 90 -2.76 -22.88 -23.67
CA LYS A 90 -4.23 -23.08 -23.57
C LYS A 90 -4.65 -24.52 -23.32
N THR A 91 -3.78 -25.48 -23.68
CA THR A 91 -4.01 -26.94 -23.53
C THR A 91 -3.47 -27.49 -22.21
N ASP A 92 -2.78 -26.65 -21.40
CA ASP A 92 -2.19 -27.09 -20.14
C ASP A 92 -3.27 -27.19 -19.05
N GLU A 93 -3.31 -28.33 -18.40
CA GLU A 93 -4.12 -28.55 -17.21
C GLU A 93 -3.23 -28.52 -15.96
N ILE A 94 -3.64 -27.78 -14.95
CA ILE A 94 -2.95 -27.74 -13.65
C ILE A 94 -3.20 -29.09 -12.95
N PRO A 95 -2.17 -29.88 -12.63
CA PRO A 95 -2.35 -31.17 -11.95
C PRO A 95 -3.07 -31.03 -10.62
N GLU A 96 -3.86 -32.01 -10.22
CA GLU A 96 -4.51 -32.05 -8.89
C GLU A 96 -3.47 -32.31 -7.79
N SER A 97 -3.74 -31.84 -6.58
CA SER A 97 -2.95 -32.14 -5.39
C SER A 97 -3.48 -33.41 -4.72
N ASP A 98 -2.57 -34.31 -4.34
CA ASP A 98 -2.97 -35.48 -3.53
C ASP A 98 -3.31 -34.99 -2.12
N PRO A 99 -4.54 -35.27 -1.60
CA PRO A 99 -4.91 -34.95 -0.22
C PRO A 99 -4.02 -35.62 0.86
N LYS A 100 -3.28 -36.67 0.49
CA LYS A 100 -2.36 -37.40 1.38
C LYS A 100 -0.97 -36.78 1.43
N ASP A 101 -0.68 -35.79 0.60
CA ASP A 101 0.61 -35.12 0.63
C ASP A 101 0.82 -34.39 1.97
N CYS A 102 2.02 -34.47 2.50
CA CYS A 102 2.40 -33.75 3.73
C CYS A 102 2.72 -32.28 3.49
N THR A 103 2.13 -31.65 2.47
CA THR A 103 2.35 -30.24 2.12
C THR A 103 1.19 -29.35 2.61
N PRO A 104 1.42 -28.06 2.88
CA PRO A 104 0.33 -27.14 3.25
C PRO A 104 -0.76 -26.99 2.20
N THR A 105 -0.47 -27.36 0.94
CA THR A 105 -1.39 -27.30 -0.21
C THR A 105 -2.06 -28.62 -0.52
N ALA A 106 -1.91 -29.63 0.35
CA ALA A 106 -2.60 -30.91 0.20
C ALA A 106 -4.11 -30.72 0.14
N GLY A 107 -4.75 -31.24 -0.90
CA GLY A 107 -6.19 -31.08 -1.14
C GLY A 107 -6.61 -29.75 -1.81
N LEU A 108 -5.68 -28.90 -2.22
CA LEU A 108 -6.01 -27.73 -3.04
C LEU A 108 -6.34 -28.17 -4.47
N LEU A 109 -7.60 -28.02 -4.85
CA LEU A 109 -8.11 -28.44 -6.17
C LEU A 109 -7.59 -27.51 -7.28
N SER A 110 -7.46 -28.01 -8.51
CA SER A 110 -7.08 -27.20 -9.67
C SER A 110 -8.09 -26.07 -9.94
N GLU A 111 -9.37 -26.33 -9.70
CA GLU A 111 -10.44 -25.33 -9.83
C GLU A 111 -10.37 -24.19 -8.81
N GLN A 112 -9.63 -24.35 -7.70
CA GLN A 112 -9.38 -23.29 -6.72
C GLN A 112 -8.19 -22.40 -7.07
N VAL A 113 -7.55 -22.65 -8.20
CA VAL A 113 -6.36 -21.94 -8.65
C VAL A 113 -6.66 -21.14 -9.91
N VAL A 114 -6.27 -19.88 -9.91
CA VAL A 114 -6.32 -18.99 -11.07
C VAL A 114 -4.90 -18.57 -11.43
N SER A 115 -4.38 -19.10 -12.51
CA SER A 115 -3.01 -18.80 -12.95
C SER A 115 -2.97 -17.49 -13.73
N VAL A 116 -1.98 -16.66 -13.38
CA VAL A 116 -1.61 -15.46 -14.13
C VAL A 116 -0.47 -15.82 -15.06
N ASN A 117 -0.63 -15.54 -16.36
CA ASN A 117 0.43 -15.76 -17.34
C ASN A 117 1.18 -14.44 -17.58
N VAL A 118 2.49 -14.47 -17.37
CA VAL A 118 3.38 -13.35 -17.64
C VAL A 118 4.51 -13.84 -18.54
N GLU A 119 4.82 -13.11 -19.57
CA GLU A 119 5.94 -13.44 -20.45
C GLU A 119 7.29 -13.37 -19.70
N PRO A 120 8.26 -14.25 -19.97
CA PRO A 120 9.51 -14.31 -19.21
C PRO A 120 10.29 -12.98 -19.18
N VAL A 121 10.36 -12.26 -20.30
CA VAL A 121 11.07 -10.96 -20.38
C VAL A 121 10.35 -9.90 -19.53
N LEU A 122 9.03 -9.85 -19.63
CA LEU A 122 8.19 -8.93 -18.84
C LEU A 122 8.31 -9.27 -17.34
N PHE A 123 8.32 -10.58 -17.00
CA PHE A 123 8.47 -11.02 -15.63
C PHE A 123 9.85 -10.66 -15.05
N ASP A 124 10.93 -10.75 -15.82
CA ASP A 124 12.26 -10.37 -15.38
C ASP A 124 12.36 -8.89 -15.05
N SER A 125 11.91 -8.01 -15.95
CA SER A 125 11.88 -6.55 -15.73
C SER A 125 10.99 -6.16 -14.55
N TYR A 126 9.87 -6.85 -14.37
CA TYR A 126 8.95 -6.68 -13.24
C TYR A 126 9.55 -7.16 -11.93
N TYR A 127 9.97 -8.45 -11.88
CA TYR A 127 10.36 -9.10 -10.64
C TYR A 127 11.79 -8.73 -10.21
N ASN A 128 12.78 -8.94 -11.11
CA ASN A 128 14.17 -8.62 -10.79
C ASN A 128 14.41 -7.11 -10.85
N GLY A 129 13.90 -6.43 -11.88
CA GLY A 129 14.06 -5.00 -12.05
C GLY A 129 13.27 -4.18 -11.02
N CYS A 130 11.95 -4.01 -11.19
CA CYS A 130 11.18 -3.12 -10.33
C CYS A 130 11.07 -3.64 -8.89
N CYS A 131 10.65 -4.90 -8.69
CA CYS A 131 10.41 -5.42 -7.35
C CYS A 131 11.69 -5.52 -6.52
N ASN A 132 12.77 -6.07 -7.08
CA ASN A 132 13.96 -6.41 -6.31
C ASN A 132 15.10 -5.37 -6.39
N GLU A 133 15.21 -4.59 -7.46
CA GLU A 133 16.19 -3.50 -7.55
C GLU A 133 15.64 -2.15 -7.08
N THR A 134 14.30 -1.94 -7.09
CA THR A 134 13.72 -0.69 -6.61
C THR A 134 13.08 -0.84 -5.23
N PHE A 135 12.00 -1.64 -5.12
CA PHE A 135 11.22 -1.68 -3.88
C PHE A 135 11.93 -2.40 -2.75
N TRP A 136 12.56 -3.54 -3.01
CA TRP A 136 13.24 -4.30 -1.96
C TRP A 136 14.26 -3.46 -1.19
N PRO A 137 15.27 -2.83 -1.81
CA PRO A 137 16.22 -2.02 -1.06
C PRO A 137 15.61 -0.76 -0.48
N LEU A 138 14.71 -0.07 -1.19
CA LEU A 138 14.09 1.16 -0.70
C LEU A 138 13.26 0.91 0.57
N PHE A 139 12.39 -0.12 0.56
CA PHE A 139 11.57 -0.44 1.72
C PHE A 139 12.39 -0.98 2.90
N HIS A 140 13.55 -1.57 2.64
CA HIS A 140 14.51 -1.92 3.68
C HIS A 140 15.43 -0.76 4.09
N SER A 141 15.09 0.48 3.75
CA SER A 141 15.83 1.71 4.12
C SER A 141 17.27 1.75 3.60
N MET A 142 17.50 1.21 2.42
CA MET A 142 18.79 1.20 1.71
C MET A 142 18.70 1.95 0.37
N PRO A 143 18.37 3.27 0.37
CA PRO A 143 18.10 4.00 -0.87
C PRO A 143 19.30 4.06 -1.83
N GLY A 144 20.54 4.00 -1.31
CA GLY A 144 21.74 3.96 -2.15
C GLY A 144 21.89 2.71 -3.01
N ARG A 145 21.07 1.66 -2.77
CA ARG A 145 21.01 0.43 -3.59
C ARG A 145 19.80 0.40 -4.52
N ALA A 146 18.83 1.33 -4.33
CA ALA A 146 17.63 1.37 -5.14
C ALA A 146 17.91 1.95 -6.52
N LYS A 147 17.42 1.30 -7.57
CA LYS A 147 17.50 1.76 -8.96
C LYS A 147 16.10 2.15 -9.42
N PHE A 148 15.96 3.34 -10.00
CA PHE A 148 14.68 3.86 -10.51
C PHE A 148 14.72 3.83 -12.03
N ASP A 149 14.12 2.81 -12.64
CA ASP A 149 14.05 2.64 -14.09
C ASP A 149 12.59 2.69 -14.57
N ALA A 150 12.30 3.60 -15.51
CA ALA A 150 10.95 3.80 -16.02
C ALA A 150 10.41 2.60 -16.83
N ASN A 151 11.27 1.81 -17.50
CA ASN A 151 10.84 0.63 -18.23
C ASN A 151 10.47 -0.50 -17.25
N ASN A 152 11.26 -0.69 -16.19
CA ASN A 152 10.93 -1.64 -15.13
C ASN A 152 9.64 -1.26 -14.41
N TRP A 153 9.40 0.05 -14.21
CA TRP A 153 8.13 0.54 -13.69
C TRP A 153 6.96 0.25 -14.62
N LYS A 154 7.12 0.45 -15.91
CA LYS A 154 6.09 0.10 -16.91
C LYS A 154 5.74 -1.38 -16.85
N SER A 155 6.75 -2.25 -16.75
CA SER A 155 6.54 -3.69 -16.59
C SER A 155 5.80 -4.04 -15.29
N TYR A 156 6.10 -3.35 -14.19
CA TYR A 156 5.39 -3.48 -12.93
C TYR A 156 3.91 -3.08 -13.06
N TYR A 157 3.64 -2.00 -13.77
CA TYR A 157 2.29 -1.53 -14.06
C TYR A 157 1.49 -2.56 -14.87
N GLU A 158 2.05 -3.07 -15.97
CA GLU A 158 1.39 -4.04 -16.86
C GLU A 158 1.10 -5.37 -16.16
N VAL A 159 2.05 -5.89 -15.37
CA VAL A 159 1.85 -7.13 -14.62
C VAL A 159 0.79 -6.96 -13.54
N ASN A 160 0.78 -5.85 -12.79
CA ASN A 160 -0.26 -5.59 -11.80
C ASN A 160 -1.66 -5.51 -12.43
N LYS A 161 -1.76 -4.94 -13.63
CA LYS A 161 -3.02 -4.87 -14.40
C LYS A 161 -3.51 -6.27 -14.80
N GLU A 162 -2.62 -7.16 -15.25
CA GLU A 162 -2.98 -8.55 -15.57
C GLU A 162 -3.43 -9.32 -14.31
N PHE A 163 -2.77 -9.13 -13.16
CA PHE A 163 -3.22 -9.70 -11.89
C PHE A 163 -4.61 -9.19 -11.50
N ALA A 164 -4.90 -7.92 -11.71
CA ALA A 164 -6.22 -7.37 -11.46
C ALA A 164 -7.30 -8.02 -12.34
N ALA A 165 -7.07 -8.14 -13.63
CA ALA A 165 -8.00 -8.79 -14.57
C ALA A 165 -8.28 -10.25 -14.18
N ARG A 166 -7.25 -11.03 -13.79
CA ARG A 166 -7.44 -12.40 -13.30
C ARG A 166 -8.17 -12.46 -11.97
N THR A 167 -7.97 -11.48 -11.11
CA THR A 167 -8.67 -11.40 -9.83
C THR A 167 -10.15 -11.10 -10.02
N ILE A 168 -10.52 -10.25 -10.98
CA ILE A 168 -11.94 -10.02 -11.34
C ILE A 168 -12.59 -11.31 -11.86
N GLN A 169 -11.92 -12.05 -12.73
CA GLN A 169 -12.41 -13.37 -13.17
C GLN A 169 -12.63 -14.34 -12.00
N ALA A 170 -11.72 -14.32 -11.01
CA ALA A 170 -11.88 -15.11 -9.79
C ALA A 170 -13.09 -14.65 -8.95
N LEU A 171 -13.31 -13.33 -8.84
CA LEU A 171 -14.45 -12.75 -8.14
C LEU A 171 -15.78 -13.12 -8.81
N GLU A 172 -15.88 -12.99 -10.13
CA GLU A 172 -17.06 -13.42 -10.91
C GLU A 172 -17.39 -14.90 -10.68
N ARG A 173 -16.38 -15.77 -10.74
CA ARG A 173 -16.53 -17.22 -10.45
C ARG A 173 -17.00 -17.50 -9.03
N CYS A 174 -16.53 -16.74 -8.02
CA CYS A 174 -16.99 -16.85 -6.64
C CYS A 174 -18.46 -16.46 -6.48
N LEU A 175 -18.87 -15.37 -7.13
CA LEU A 175 -20.23 -14.84 -7.07
C LEU A 175 -21.24 -15.76 -7.81
N GLU A 176 -20.82 -16.40 -8.91
CA GLU A 176 -21.63 -17.37 -9.65
C GLU A 176 -21.91 -18.65 -8.82
N LYS A 177 -20.87 -19.19 -8.17
CA LYS A 177 -20.97 -20.42 -7.37
C LYS A 177 -21.81 -20.29 -6.11
N LYS A 178 -21.95 -19.06 -5.55
CA LYS A 178 -22.70 -18.75 -4.30
C LYS A 178 -22.48 -19.74 -3.15
N THR A 179 -21.24 -20.20 -2.99
CA THR A 179 -20.90 -21.22 -1.98
C THR A 179 -21.00 -20.70 -0.55
N ASN A 180 -20.79 -19.40 -0.33
CA ASN A 180 -20.84 -18.74 0.97
C ASN A 180 -21.81 -17.55 0.93
N PRO A 181 -22.55 -17.27 2.02
CA PRO A 181 -23.54 -16.20 2.06
C PRO A 181 -22.96 -14.78 2.19
N GLY A 182 -21.71 -14.65 2.64
CA GLY A 182 -21.06 -13.35 2.85
C GLY A 182 -20.42 -12.76 1.60
N VAL A 183 -20.06 -11.48 1.67
CA VAL A 183 -19.37 -10.77 0.60
C VAL A 183 -17.96 -11.37 0.41
N PRO A 184 -17.52 -11.70 -0.83
CA PRO A 184 -16.17 -12.22 -1.05
C PRO A 184 -15.08 -11.26 -0.58
N ILE A 185 -14.04 -11.82 0.05
CA ILE A 185 -12.87 -11.06 0.52
C ILE A 185 -11.72 -11.31 -0.43
N ILE A 186 -11.20 -10.26 -1.05
CA ILE A 186 -9.97 -10.28 -1.88
C ILE A 186 -8.81 -9.85 -1.00
N TRP A 187 -7.81 -10.72 -0.82
CA TRP A 187 -6.64 -10.46 0.01
C TRP A 187 -5.36 -10.45 -0.82
N ILE A 188 -4.84 -9.25 -1.06
CA ILE A 188 -3.67 -9.00 -1.90
C ILE A 188 -2.42 -8.97 -1.02
N HIS A 189 -1.36 -9.66 -1.46
CA HIS A 189 -0.14 -9.82 -0.67
C HIS A 189 1.08 -9.22 -1.34
N ASP A 190 1.81 -8.47 -0.52
CA ASP A 190 3.20 -8.07 -0.67
C ASP A 190 3.48 -7.00 -1.75
N TYR A 191 4.70 -6.44 -1.72
CA TYR A 191 5.18 -5.31 -2.53
C TYR A 191 5.15 -5.54 -4.04
N HIS A 192 4.91 -6.75 -4.48
CA HIS A 192 4.78 -7.11 -5.88
C HIS A 192 3.49 -6.57 -6.52
N LEU A 193 2.43 -6.34 -5.75
CA LEU A 193 1.07 -6.13 -6.24
C LEU A 193 0.40 -4.87 -5.66
N MET A 194 1.20 -3.83 -5.34
CA MET A 194 0.68 -2.63 -4.68
C MET A 194 -0.26 -1.78 -5.55
N LEU A 195 -0.26 -1.97 -6.88
CA LEU A 195 -1.16 -1.26 -7.79
C LEU A 195 -2.45 -2.04 -8.11
N ALA A 196 -2.45 -3.37 -7.95
CA ALA A 196 -3.53 -4.23 -8.44
C ALA A 196 -4.91 -3.87 -7.87
N ALA A 197 -4.98 -3.44 -6.60
CA ALA A 197 -6.24 -3.13 -5.93
C ALA A 197 -7.01 -1.98 -6.59
N ASN A 198 -6.31 -1.02 -7.20
CA ASN A 198 -6.98 0.11 -7.85
C ASN A 198 -7.84 -0.36 -9.04
N TRP A 199 -7.26 -1.17 -9.94
CA TRP A 199 -8.01 -1.70 -11.09
C TRP A 199 -9.09 -2.70 -10.68
N ILE A 200 -8.81 -3.54 -9.67
CA ILE A 200 -9.84 -4.45 -9.14
C ILE A 200 -11.03 -3.66 -8.64
N ARG A 201 -10.82 -2.55 -7.93
CA ARG A 201 -11.90 -1.70 -7.43
C ARG A 201 -12.65 -1.01 -8.55
N GLU A 202 -11.94 -0.39 -9.49
CA GLU A 202 -12.55 0.28 -10.64
C GLU A 202 -13.46 -0.69 -11.42
N GLU A 203 -12.96 -1.87 -11.76
CA GLU A 203 -13.73 -2.86 -12.55
C GLU A 203 -14.85 -3.52 -11.74
N ALA A 204 -14.65 -3.78 -10.44
CA ALA A 204 -15.70 -4.31 -9.57
C ALA A 204 -16.86 -3.30 -9.40
N ASP A 205 -16.55 -2.01 -9.25
CA ASP A 205 -17.55 -0.94 -9.14
C ASP A 205 -18.30 -0.75 -10.46
N GLU A 206 -17.60 -0.77 -11.61
CA GLU A 206 -18.23 -0.69 -12.94
C GLU A 206 -19.19 -1.86 -13.21
N LYS A 207 -18.80 -3.07 -12.83
CA LYS A 207 -19.61 -4.30 -13.01
C LYS A 207 -20.60 -4.53 -11.86
N ASN A 208 -20.64 -3.66 -10.82
CA ASN A 208 -21.42 -3.84 -9.61
C ASN A 208 -21.17 -5.19 -8.90
N LEU A 209 -19.93 -5.64 -8.83
CA LEU A 209 -19.53 -6.86 -8.13
C LEU A 209 -19.20 -6.55 -6.65
N PRO A 210 -19.98 -7.06 -5.69
CA PRO A 210 -19.70 -6.80 -4.28
C PRO A 210 -18.45 -7.53 -3.82
N CYS A 211 -17.50 -6.82 -3.21
CA CYS A 211 -16.30 -7.40 -2.61
C CYS A 211 -15.72 -6.49 -1.52
N LEU A 212 -15.08 -7.09 -0.53
CA LEU A 212 -14.19 -6.42 0.40
C LEU A 212 -12.74 -6.69 0.00
N MET A 213 -11.88 -5.68 0.06
CA MET A 213 -10.47 -5.82 -0.31
C MET A 213 -9.55 -5.53 0.85
N ALA A 214 -8.54 -6.38 1.04
CA ALA A 214 -7.45 -6.16 1.97
C ALA A 214 -6.10 -6.29 1.27
N PHE A 215 -5.14 -5.51 1.75
CA PHE A 215 -3.74 -5.60 1.35
C PHE A 215 -2.88 -5.96 2.57
N PHE A 216 -1.85 -6.79 2.38
CA PHE A 216 -0.88 -7.09 3.43
C PHE A 216 0.56 -6.96 2.91
N LEU A 217 1.34 -6.09 3.54
CA LEU A 217 2.76 -5.91 3.22
C LEU A 217 3.63 -6.73 4.17
N HIS A 218 4.43 -7.66 3.62
CA HIS A 218 5.30 -8.53 4.41
C HIS A 218 6.70 -7.96 4.67
N ILE A 219 7.07 -6.89 3.97
CA ILE A 219 8.34 -6.17 4.17
C ILE A 219 8.09 -4.87 4.97
N PRO A 220 9.13 -4.21 5.50
CA PRO A 220 8.97 -2.94 6.19
C PRO A 220 8.32 -1.89 5.29
N PHE A 221 7.48 -1.03 5.84
CA PHE A 221 7.11 0.21 5.16
C PHE A 221 8.03 1.33 5.65
N PRO A 222 8.77 2.02 4.75
CA PRO A 222 9.78 3.00 5.14
C PRO A 222 9.15 4.30 5.66
N PRO A 223 9.89 5.09 6.47
CA PRO A 223 9.45 6.42 6.86
C PRO A 223 9.42 7.37 5.66
N TRP A 224 8.73 8.50 5.82
CA TRP A 224 8.56 9.50 4.77
C TRP A 224 9.86 9.93 4.09
N ASP A 225 10.93 10.14 4.86
CA ASP A 225 12.21 10.62 4.31
C ASP A 225 12.83 9.65 3.30
N ILE A 226 12.53 8.38 3.42
CA ILE A 226 12.96 7.35 2.47
C ILE A 226 11.91 7.15 1.38
N PHE A 227 10.62 7.06 1.76
CA PHE A 227 9.54 6.78 0.79
C PHE A 227 9.42 7.86 -0.28
N ARG A 228 9.61 9.13 0.08
CA ARG A 228 9.55 10.28 -0.84
C ARG A 228 10.59 10.24 -1.98
N LEU A 229 11.60 9.39 -1.89
CA LEU A 229 12.58 9.18 -2.96
C LEU A 229 12.01 8.39 -4.14
N LEU A 230 10.90 7.67 -3.93
CA LEU A 230 10.24 6.90 -4.96
C LEU A 230 9.52 7.84 -5.96
N PRO A 231 9.88 7.83 -7.26
CA PRO A 231 9.23 8.69 -8.24
C PRO A 231 7.72 8.43 -8.38
N TRP A 232 7.29 7.20 -8.16
CA TRP A 232 5.91 6.71 -8.30
C TRP A 232 5.21 6.56 -6.93
N SER A 233 5.56 7.40 -5.98
CA SER A 233 5.04 7.33 -4.60
C SER A 233 3.54 7.56 -4.52
N ASP A 234 2.98 8.45 -5.37
CA ASP A 234 1.55 8.74 -5.42
C ASP A 234 0.76 7.52 -5.88
N GLU A 235 1.20 6.89 -6.98
CA GLU A 235 0.55 5.73 -7.57
C GLU A 235 0.55 4.52 -6.61
N ILE A 236 1.67 4.30 -5.91
CA ILE A 236 1.78 3.21 -4.92
C ILE A 236 0.81 3.42 -3.75
N LEU A 237 0.79 4.62 -3.17
CA LEU A 237 -0.14 4.91 -2.07
C LEU A 237 -1.60 4.80 -2.50
N GLN A 238 -1.94 5.33 -3.67
CA GLN A 238 -3.29 5.26 -4.23
C GLN A 238 -3.71 3.82 -4.52
N GLY A 239 -2.81 3.02 -5.09
CA GLY A 239 -3.02 1.61 -5.34
C GLY A 239 -3.36 0.85 -4.06
N MET A 240 -2.59 1.05 -2.99
CA MET A 240 -2.85 0.43 -1.69
C MET A 240 -4.14 0.94 -1.04
N LEU A 241 -4.42 2.26 -1.13
CA LEU A 241 -5.63 2.89 -0.55
C LEU A 241 -6.92 2.51 -1.28
N ALA A 242 -6.87 1.78 -2.39
CA ALA A 242 -8.05 1.17 -3.00
C ALA A 242 -8.64 0.03 -2.16
N CYS A 243 -7.90 -0.50 -1.18
CA CYS A 243 -8.36 -1.50 -0.23
C CYS A 243 -9.17 -0.90 0.91
N ASP A 244 -10.00 -1.72 1.56
CA ASP A 244 -10.78 -1.35 2.76
C ASP A 244 -9.93 -1.52 4.02
N MET A 245 -8.95 -2.45 4.00
CA MET A 245 -7.99 -2.65 5.07
C MET A 245 -6.58 -2.89 4.55
N ILE A 246 -5.58 -2.32 5.26
CA ILE A 246 -4.16 -2.55 4.99
C ILE A 246 -3.50 -3.07 6.25
N GLY A 247 -2.85 -4.24 6.14
CA GLY A 247 -2.13 -4.90 7.21
C GLY A 247 -0.62 -4.74 7.10
N PHE A 248 0.04 -4.52 8.24
CA PHE A 248 1.49 -4.53 8.41
C PHE A 248 1.86 -5.39 9.62
N HIS A 249 3.13 -5.75 9.77
CA HIS A 249 3.54 -6.58 10.90
C HIS A 249 3.57 -5.83 12.23
N ILE A 250 4.00 -4.56 12.25
CA ILE A 250 4.17 -3.77 13.46
C ILE A 250 3.53 -2.39 13.34
N ARG A 251 3.28 -1.76 14.48
CA ARG A 251 2.63 -0.44 14.54
C ARG A 251 3.44 0.65 13.86
N ASP A 252 4.76 0.61 13.90
CA ASP A 252 5.62 1.61 13.29
C ASP A 252 5.46 1.65 11.77
N TYR A 253 5.28 0.50 11.11
CA TYR A 253 5.02 0.46 9.66
C TYR A 253 3.64 1.04 9.33
N CYS A 254 2.64 0.83 10.21
CA CYS A 254 1.33 1.48 10.08
C CYS A 254 1.47 3.01 10.17
N LEU A 255 2.21 3.51 11.16
CA LEU A 255 2.42 4.95 11.35
C LEU A 255 3.20 5.57 10.19
N ASN A 256 4.22 4.89 9.67
CA ASN A 256 4.98 5.34 8.50
C ASN A 256 4.07 5.45 7.28
N PHE A 257 3.22 4.44 7.03
CA PHE A 257 2.26 4.47 5.92
C PHE A 257 1.26 5.62 6.06
N VAL A 258 0.64 5.77 7.24
CA VAL A 258 -0.30 6.85 7.53
C VAL A 258 0.34 8.23 7.37
N ASP A 259 1.60 8.41 7.83
CA ASP A 259 2.36 9.64 7.66
C ASP A 259 2.65 9.95 6.18
N CYS A 260 3.03 8.94 5.40
CA CYS A 260 3.24 9.08 3.96
C CYS A 260 1.95 9.45 3.23
N CYS A 261 0.80 8.85 3.55
CA CYS A 261 -0.49 9.21 2.96
C CYS A 261 -0.87 10.67 3.25
N GLN A 262 -0.67 11.12 4.50
CA GLN A 262 -0.95 12.50 4.87
C GLN A 262 -0.04 13.49 4.13
N ARG A 263 1.28 13.19 4.07
CA ARG A 263 2.27 14.11 3.50
C ARG A 263 2.24 14.13 1.97
N ASN A 264 2.05 12.98 1.35
CA ASN A 264 2.12 12.85 -0.10
C ASN A 264 0.79 13.18 -0.78
N LEU A 265 -0.29 12.54 -0.33
CA LEU A 265 -1.62 12.67 -0.94
C LEU A 265 -2.52 13.72 -0.25
N GLY A 266 -2.11 14.27 0.90
CA GLY A 266 -2.94 15.20 1.68
C GLY A 266 -4.16 14.56 2.33
N CYS A 267 -4.13 13.23 2.54
CA CYS A 267 -5.23 12.51 3.18
C CYS A 267 -5.48 12.99 4.62
N ARG A 268 -6.74 12.97 5.05
CA ARG A 268 -7.06 13.06 6.46
C ARG A 268 -6.71 11.74 7.14
N VAL A 269 -6.04 11.81 8.31
CA VAL A 269 -5.58 10.63 9.03
C VAL A 269 -5.95 10.69 10.50
N ASP A 270 -6.33 9.55 11.08
CA ASP A 270 -6.43 9.34 12.51
C ASP A 270 -5.29 8.40 12.95
N ARG A 271 -4.22 9.00 13.51
CA ARG A 271 -3.03 8.24 13.96
C ARG A 271 -3.29 7.37 15.18
N LYS A 272 -4.34 7.70 15.97
CA LYS A 272 -4.70 6.94 17.17
C LYS A 272 -5.39 5.63 16.78
N ASN A 273 -6.39 5.73 15.91
CA ASN A 273 -7.18 4.60 15.42
C ASN A 273 -6.62 3.97 14.15
N LEU A 274 -5.56 4.56 13.57
CA LEU A 274 -4.91 4.13 12.32
C LEU A 274 -5.92 4.04 11.17
N LEU A 275 -6.55 5.20 10.88
CA LEU A 275 -7.48 5.37 9.77
C LEU A 275 -6.92 6.38 8.77
N VAL A 276 -7.16 6.13 7.49
CA VAL A 276 -6.84 7.04 6.39
C VAL A 276 -8.11 7.26 5.58
N GLU A 277 -8.57 8.51 5.50
CA GLU A 277 -9.69 8.88 4.65
C GLU A 277 -9.17 9.31 3.28
N HIS A 278 -9.56 8.56 2.26
CA HIS A 278 -9.15 8.77 0.88
C HIS A 278 -10.29 8.47 -0.09
N CYS A 279 -10.59 9.41 -0.99
CA CYS A 279 -11.64 9.26 -2.01
C CYS A 279 -12.98 8.75 -1.46
N GLY A 280 -13.41 9.29 -0.32
CA GLY A 280 -14.68 8.97 0.32
C GLY A 280 -14.72 7.65 1.07
N ARG A 281 -13.59 6.95 1.19
CA ARG A 281 -13.47 5.71 1.93
C ARG A 281 -12.60 5.88 3.16
N SER A 282 -12.97 5.17 4.22
CA SER A 282 -12.19 5.10 5.45
C SER A 282 -11.37 3.79 5.44
N VAL A 283 -10.10 3.89 5.07
CA VAL A 283 -9.19 2.75 4.98
C VAL A 283 -8.62 2.45 6.36
N ARG A 284 -8.84 1.24 6.86
CA ARG A 284 -8.31 0.80 8.15
C ARG A 284 -6.88 0.27 8.00
N VAL A 285 -5.96 0.80 8.79
CA VAL A 285 -4.57 0.32 8.84
C VAL A 285 -4.38 -0.46 10.13
N ARG A 286 -3.86 -1.70 10.06
CA ARG A 286 -3.80 -2.59 11.22
C ARG A 286 -2.41 -3.23 11.38
N PRO A 287 -1.86 -3.24 12.61
CA PRO A 287 -0.70 -4.06 12.94
C PRO A 287 -1.18 -5.51 13.18
N LEU A 288 -0.77 -6.42 12.33
CA LEU A 288 -1.12 -7.84 12.34
C LEU A 288 0.18 -8.65 12.23
N PRO A 289 0.90 -8.89 13.34
CA PRO A 289 2.16 -9.63 13.31
C PRO A 289 1.92 -11.09 12.92
N ILE A 290 2.50 -11.53 11.79
CA ILE A 290 2.38 -12.92 11.34
C ILE A 290 3.06 -13.87 12.32
N GLY A 291 2.39 -14.97 12.63
CA GLY A 291 2.91 -16.08 13.41
C GLY A 291 3.47 -17.21 12.53
N ILE A 292 3.87 -18.29 13.18
CA ILE A 292 4.30 -19.55 12.54
C ILE A 292 3.34 -20.68 12.95
N PRO A 293 3.31 -21.81 12.23
CA PRO A 293 2.62 -23.01 12.69
C PRO A 293 3.38 -23.63 13.85
N PHE A 294 3.18 -23.08 15.04
CA PHE A 294 3.99 -23.37 16.25
C PHE A 294 4.07 -24.86 16.58
N ASP A 295 2.92 -25.55 16.65
CA ASP A 295 2.86 -26.97 17.00
C ASP A 295 3.60 -27.85 15.97
N ARG A 296 3.54 -27.51 14.69
CA ARG A 296 4.30 -28.20 13.63
C ARG A 296 5.81 -28.12 13.86
N PHE A 297 6.34 -26.95 14.25
CA PHE A 297 7.76 -26.81 14.55
C PHE A 297 8.17 -27.56 15.81
N VAL A 298 7.31 -27.60 16.84
CA VAL A 298 7.50 -28.43 18.03
C VAL A 298 7.58 -29.90 17.65
N ASP A 299 6.69 -30.40 16.79
CA ASP A 299 6.67 -31.79 16.36
C ASP A 299 7.87 -32.16 15.46
N LEU A 300 8.27 -31.25 14.58
CA LEU A 300 9.51 -31.42 13.79
C LEU A 300 10.73 -31.50 14.71
N ALA A 301 10.80 -30.62 15.72
CA ALA A 301 11.92 -30.64 16.68
C ALA A 301 11.97 -31.94 17.50
N LYS A 302 10.82 -32.52 17.85
CA LYS A 302 10.74 -33.83 18.55
C LYS A 302 11.22 -34.97 17.66
N LYS A 303 10.87 -34.97 16.35
CA LYS A 303 11.21 -36.02 15.39
C LYS A 303 12.65 -35.93 14.88
N ALA A 304 13.20 -34.73 14.84
CA ALA A 304 14.52 -34.48 14.31
C ALA A 304 15.61 -35.28 15.07
N LYS A 305 16.49 -35.92 14.33
CA LYS A 305 17.66 -36.60 14.88
C LYS A 305 18.60 -35.59 15.57
N LYS A 306 19.41 -36.05 16.54
CA LYS A 306 20.46 -35.22 17.13
C LYS A 306 21.55 -34.98 16.09
N LEU A 307 21.66 -33.75 15.59
CA LEU A 307 22.61 -33.39 14.51
C LEU A 307 23.91 -32.88 15.10
N ILE A 308 23.87 -32.17 16.21
CA ILE A 308 25.04 -31.59 16.86
C ILE A 308 25.64 -32.65 17.83
N LYS A 309 26.73 -33.22 17.42
CA LYS A 309 27.45 -34.30 18.18
C LYS A 309 28.69 -33.75 18.91
N THR A 310 28.68 -32.52 19.34
CA THR A 310 29.83 -31.88 20.01
C THR A 310 29.38 -31.31 21.36
N ASN A 311 30.31 -31.18 22.30
CA ASN A 311 30.10 -30.49 23.56
C ASN A 311 30.25 -28.94 23.41
N GLN A 312 30.64 -28.49 22.24
CA GLN A 312 30.76 -27.03 21.96
C GLN A 312 29.40 -26.36 21.91
N LYS A 313 29.35 -25.13 22.37
CA LYS A 313 28.17 -24.28 22.23
C LYS A 313 28.02 -23.84 20.77
N ILE A 314 26.88 -24.14 20.19
CA ILE A 314 26.58 -23.72 18.81
C ILE A 314 25.84 -22.43 18.82
N ILE A 315 26.40 -21.48 18.09
CA ILE A 315 25.77 -20.22 17.73
C ILE A 315 25.20 -20.41 16.31
N LEU A 316 23.91 -20.30 16.14
CA LEU A 316 23.23 -20.57 14.87
C LEU A 316 22.82 -19.28 14.17
N GLY A 317 23.17 -19.16 12.89
CA GLY A 317 22.65 -18.16 11.98
C GLY A 317 21.98 -18.84 10.78
N VAL A 318 20.72 -18.52 10.52
CA VAL A 318 19.95 -19.08 9.39
C VAL A 318 19.28 -17.96 8.63
N ASP A 319 19.68 -17.73 7.39
CA ASP A 319 19.11 -16.68 6.55
C ASP A 319 19.20 -17.05 5.07
N ARG A 320 18.39 -16.42 4.25
CA ARG A 320 18.71 -16.31 2.84
C ARG A 320 20.00 -15.50 2.70
N LEU A 321 20.79 -15.78 1.68
CA LEU A 321 21.91 -14.91 1.34
C LEU A 321 21.34 -13.60 0.78
N ASP A 322 21.27 -12.58 1.64
CA ASP A 322 20.61 -11.29 1.35
C ASP A 322 21.33 -10.19 2.15
N TYR A 323 21.66 -9.09 1.49
CA TYR A 323 22.38 -7.98 2.12
C TYR A 323 21.60 -7.31 3.25
N THR A 324 20.27 -7.48 3.30
CA THR A 324 19.43 -6.95 4.39
C THR A 324 19.61 -7.71 5.69
N LYS A 325 20.18 -8.92 5.66
CA LYS A 325 20.26 -9.84 6.80
C LYS A 325 21.46 -9.61 7.73
N GLY A 326 22.35 -8.66 7.41
CA GLY A 326 23.49 -8.30 8.26
C GLY A 326 24.52 -9.41 8.46
N LEU A 327 24.67 -10.31 7.44
CA LEU A 327 25.52 -11.47 7.52
C LEU A 327 26.99 -11.12 7.74
N VAL A 328 27.49 -10.14 6.99
CA VAL A 328 28.86 -9.62 7.11
C VAL A 328 29.13 -9.08 8.51
N ASN A 329 28.19 -8.29 9.03
CA ASN A 329 28.29 -7.71 10.37
C ASN A 329 28.30 -8.79 11.45
N ARG A 330 27.49 -9.84 11.29
CA ARG A 330 27.46 -11.01 12.17
C ARG A 330 28.80 -11.72 12.25
N LEU A 331 29.43 -11.98 11.09
CA LEU A 331 30.75 -12.61 11.05
C LEU A 331 31.83 -11.75 11.69
N LYS A 332 31.81 -10.43 11.44
CA LYS A 332 32.73 -9.47 12.08
C LYS A 332 32.55 -9.42 13.60
N ALA A 333 31.30 -9.42 14.08
CA ALA A 333 31.01 -9.47 15.52
C ALA A 333 31.51 -10.76 16.17
N PHE A 334 31.37 -11.90 15.48
CA PHE A 334 31.93 -13.16 15.97
C PHE A 334 33.45 -13.18 15.97
N GLU A 335 34.13 -12.57 14.99
CA GLU A 335 35.59 -12.38 14.99
C GLU A 335 36.03 -11.58 16.21
N VAL A 336 35.39 -10.45 16.50
CA VAL A 336 35.68 -9.60 17.67
C VAL A 336 35.44 -10.36 18.97
N LEU A 337 34.37 -11.18 19.04
CA LEU A 337 34.13 -12.06 20.20
C LEU A 337 35.33 -12.97 20.48
N LEU A 338 35.87 -13.60 19.45
CA LEU A 338 37.02 -14.50 19.61
C LEU A 338 38.33 -13.78 19.98
N GLU A 339 38.45 -12.49 19.63
CA GLU A 339 39.56 -11.62 20.03
C GLU A 339 39.50 -11.22 21.48
N LYS A 340 38.33 -10.66 21.90
CA LYS A 340 38.12 -10.08 23.23
C LYS A 340 37.87 -11.13 24.31
N HIS A 341 37.28 -12.26 23.95
CA HIS A 341 36.87 -13.34 24.84
C HIS A 341 37.50 -14.68 24.42
N PRO A 342 38.84 -14.87 24.63
CA PRO A 342 39.55 -16.08 24.20
C PRO A 342 38.99 -17.36 24.83
N GLU A 343 38.29 -17.28 25.94
CA GLU A 343 37.63 -18.44 26.58
C GLU A 343 36.55 -19.12 25.70
N HIS A 344 36.07 -18.46 24.66
CA HIS A 344 35.13 -19.01 23.70
C HIS A 344 35.81 -19.76 22.54
N ARG A 345 37.13 -19.62 22.38
CA ARG A 345 37.88 -20.39 21.41
C ARG A 345 37.83 -21.88 21.81
N GLU A 346 37.58 -22.73 20.82
CA GLU A 346 37.37 -24.19 20.95
C GLU A 346 36.05 -24.56 21.69
N ASN A 347 35.42 -23.64 22.42
CA ASN A 347 34.19 -23.84 23.18
C ASN A 347 32.90 -23.36 22.46
N ALA A 348 33.02 -22.50 21.47
CA ALA A 348 31.88 -22.01 20.69
C ALA A 348 32.16 -22.10 19.18
N THR A 349 31.19 -22.46 18.39
CA THR A 349 31.26 -22.51 16.93
C THR A 349 30.06 -21.80 16.34
N LEU A 350 30.30 -20.91 15.39
CA LEU A 350 29.24 -20.30 14.60
C LEU A 350 28.84 -21.21 13.43
N LEU A 351 27.65 -21.75 13.45
CA LEU A 351 27.03 -22.45 12.32
C LEU A 351 26.19 -21.48 11.51
N GLN A 352 26.72 -21.06 10.37
CA GLN A 352 26.02 -20.16 9.45
C GLN A 352 25.44 -20.94 8.29
N ILE A 353 24.12 -20.93 8.16
CA ILE A 353 23.37 -21.51 7.05
C ILE A 353 22.86 -20.37 6.18
N SER A 354 23.31 -20.31 4.93
CA SER A 354 22.91 -19.29 3.97
C SER A 354 22.23 -19.95 2.78
N VAL A 355 20.92 -19.69 2.63
CA VAL A 355 20.13 -20.25 1.53
C VAL A 355 20.33 -19.38 0.28
N PRO A 356 20.71 -19.95 -0.89
CA PRO A 356 20.84 -19.21 -2.14
C PRO A 356 19.56 -18.42 -2.46
N SER A 357 19.73 -17.17 -2.85
CA SER A 357 18.62 -16.27 -3.22
C SER A 357 19.10 -15.31 -4.30
N ARG A 358 18.28 -15.09 -5.33
CA ARG A 358 18.51 -14.09 -6.39
C ARG A 358 19.94 -14.18 -6.97
N THR A 359 20.38 -15.41 -7.29
CA THR A 359 21.76 -15.72 -7.70
C THR A 359 22.21 -15.00 -8.96
N ASP A 360 21.26 -14.52 -9.77
CA ASP A 360 21.53 -13.82 -11.03
C ASP A 360 21.70 -12.30 -10.83
N VAL A 361 21.49 -11.79 -9.61
CA VAL A 361 21.64 -10.37 -9.27
C VAL A 361 23.03 -10.09 -8.73
N LYS A 362 23.72 -9.12 -9.32
CA LYS A 362 25.12 -8.78 -9.04
C LYS A 362 25.41 -8.52 -7.55
N GLU A 363 24.57 -7.77 -6.88
CA GLU A 363 24.71 -7.41 -5.47
C GLU A 363 24.70 -8.64 -4.54
N TYR A 364 24.00 -9.71 -4.93
CA TYR A 364 23.95 -10.97 -4.20
C TYR A 364 25.18 -11.86 -4.49
N GLN A 365 25.75 -11.78 -5.70
CA GLN A 365 27.01 -12.44 -6.05
C GLN A 365 28.17 -11.81 -5.28
N GLU A 366 28.26 -10.48 -5.26
CA GLU A 366 29.26 -9.73 -4.49
C GLU A 366 29.18 -10.07 -2.99
N LEU A 367 27.95 -10.14 -2.43
CA LEU A 367 27.76 -10.56 -1.04
C LEU A 367 28.26 -11.99 -0.79
N LYS A 368 28.05 -12.91 -1.75
CA LYS A 368 28.52 -14.29 -1.64
C LYS A 368 30.06 -14.35 -1.57
N GLU A 369 30.72 -13.58 -2.44
CA GLU A 369 32.20 -13.51 -2.47
C GLU A 369 32.75 -12.91 -1.17
N GLU A 370 32.14 -11.81 -0.67
CA GLU A 370 32.54 -11.18 0.61
C GLU A 370 32.37 -12.16 1.78
N MET A 371 31.26 -12.92 1.81
CA MET A 371 31.02 -13.94 2.83
C MET A 371 32.09 -15.05 2.80
N ASP A 372 32.41 -15.57 1.60
CA ASP A 372 33.42 -16.63 1.45
C ASP A 372 34.82 -16.18 1.88
N GLN A 373 35.19 -14.95 1.48
CA GLN A 373 36.45 -14.32 1.88
C GLN A 373 36.55 -14.17 3.40
N LEU A 374 35.46 -13.67 4.02
CA LEU A 374 35.40 -13.38 5.44
C LEU A 374 35.44 -14.68 6.26
N VAL A 375 34.68 -15.70 5.87
CA VAL A 375 34.71 -17.03 6.49
C VAL A 375 36.08 -17.65 6.37
N GLY A 376 36.71 -17.61 5.18
CA GLY A 376 38.07 -18.13 4.94
C GLY A 376 39.11 -17.41 5.81
N ARG A 377 39.04 -16.09 5.92
CA ARG A 377 39.95 -15.27 6.75
C ARG A 377 39.83 -15.59 8.24
N ILE A 378 38.61 -15.64 8.77
CA ILE A 378 38.37 -15.89 10.20
C ILE A 378 38.77 -17.33 10.55
N ASN A 379 38.39 -18.29 9.72
CA ASN A 379 38.80 -19.69 9.91
C ASN A 379 40.32 -19.81 9.84
N GLY A 380 40.98 -19.24 8.84
CA GLY A 380 42.46 -19.29 8.72
C GLY A 380 43.18 -18.68 9.93
N ARG A 381 42.58 -17.71 10.61
CA ARG A 381 43.15 -17.02 11.77
C ARG A 381 43.03 -17.84 13.07
N PHE A 382 41.91 -18.53 13.29
CA PHE A 382 41.56 -19.07 14.60
C PHE A 382 41.43 -20.61 14.63
N THR A 383 41.40 -21.30 13.47
CA THR A 383 41.26 -22.76 13.44
C THR A 383 42.42 -23.48 14.17
N THR A 384 42.07 -24.49 14.93
CA THR A 384 42.99 -25.43 15.52
C THR A 384 42.82 -26.84 14.90
N ALA A 385 43.66 -27.82 15.24
CA ALA A 385 43.55 -29.17 14.69
C ALA A 385 42.16 -29.81 14.89
N ASN A 386 41.48 -29.46 15.97
CA ASN A 386 40.20 -30.11 16.37
C ASN A 386 39.01 -29.19 16.31
N TRP A 387 39.18 -27.94 15.90
CA TRP A 387 38.11 -26.96 15.95
C TRP A 387 38.20 -25.95 14.80
N SER A 388 37.05 -25.64 14.20
CA SER A 388 36.88 -24.57 13.25
C SER A 388 35.87 -23.56 13.82
N PRO A 389 36.21 -22.26 13.89
CA PRO A 389 35.32 -21.25 14.46
C PRO A 389 34.01 -21.11 13.70
N ILE A 390 34.03 -21.15 12.37
CA ILE A 390 32.84 -21.00 11.53
C ILE A 390 32.63 -22.23 10.68
N ARG A 391 31.46 -22.83 10.82
CA ARG A 391 30.92 -23.83 9.88
C ARG A 391 29.93 -23.13 8.97
N TYR A 392 30.24 -23.06 7.68
CA TYR A 392 29.43 -22.34 6.70
C TYR A 392 28.78 -23.33 5.74
N ILE A 393 27.45 -23.28 5.65
CA ILE A 393 26.64 -24.08 4.74
C ILE A 393 25.96 -23.15 3.75
N TYR A 394 26.30 -23.28 2.47
CA TYR A 394 25.62 -22.58 1.39
C TYR A 394 24.71 -23.55 0.66
N GLY A 395 23.42 -23.54 0.96
CA GLY A 395 22.48 -24.49 0.39
C GLY A 395 21.11 -24.50 1.13
N CYS A 396 20.19 -25.30 0.61
CA CYS A 396 18.89 -25.54 1.22
C CYS A 396 18.95 -26.72 2.18
N ILE A 397 18.35 -26.55 3.36
CA ILE A 397 18.24 -27.61 4.38
C ILE A 397 16.75 -27.93 4.56
N GLY A 398 16.44 -29.21 4.74
CA GLY A 398 15.07 -29.67 5.00
C GLY A 398 14.52 -29.16 6.33
N GLN A 399 13.20 -28.94 6.42
CA GLN A 399 12.58 -28.36 7.62
C GLN A 399 12.81 -29.20 8.88
N GLU A 400 12.82 -30.54 8.78
CA GLU A 400 13.06 -31.42 9.93
C GLU A 400 14.50 -31.28 10.44
N GLU A 401 15.45 -31.25 9.52
CA GLU A 401 16.87 -31.05 9.85
C GLU A 401 17.10 -29.65 10.44
N LEU A 402 16.48 -28.63 9.88
CA LEU A 402 16.54 -27.26 10.37
C LEU A 402 15.96 -27.15 11.79
N ALA A 403 14.83 -27.82 12.06
CA ALA A 403 14.23 -27.88 13.40
C ALA A 403 15.18 -28.56 14.41
N GLY A 404 15.94 -29.55 13.98
CA GLY A 404 17.02 -30.16 14.77
C GLY A 404 18.14 -29.18 15.12
N PHE A 405 18.60 -28.37 14.17
CA PHE A 405 19.58 -27.31 14.43
C PHE A 405 19.03 -26.25 15.37
N TYR A 406 17.79 -25.82 15.19
CA TYR A 406 17.14 -24.88 16.11
C TYR A 406 17.07 -25.41 17.54
N ARG A 407 16.66 -26.69 17.73
CA ARG A 407 16.55 -27.33 19.03
C ARG A 407 17.88 -27.47 19.77
N ASP A 408 18.95 -27.85 19.03
CA ASP A 408 20.24 -28.25 19.62
C ASP A 408 21.22 -27.06 19.75
N SER A 409 20.87 -25.86 19.27
CA SER A 409 21.74 -24.68 19.33
C SER A 409 21.62 -23.91 20.65
N SER A 410 22.76 -23.48 21.16
CA SER A 410 22.85 -22.73 22.42
C SER A 410 22.43 -21.24 22.26
N VAL A 411 22.70 -20.66 21.09
CA VAL A 411 22.36 -19.27 20.76
C VAL A 411 21.86 -19.22 19.32
N CYS A 412 20.84 -18.42 19.06
CA CYS A 412 20.44 -18.07 17.69
C CYS A 412 20.64 -16.57 17.43
N LEU A 413 21.32 -16.25 16.31
CA LEU A 413 21.58 -14.87 15.88
C LEU A 413 20.64 -14.49 14.73
N VAL A 414 19.74 -13.58 15.00
CA VAL A 414 18.86 -12.94 14.02
C VAL A 414 19.19 -11.46 13.96
N THR A 415 20.11 -11.11 13.06
CA THR A 415 20.74 -9.78 13.02
C THR A 415 20.50 -9.01 11.71
N PRO A 416 19.27 -8.96 11.15
CA PRO A 416 19.04 -8.18 9.95
C PRO A 416 19.31 -6.69 10.18
N LEU A 417 19.76 -6.01 9.14
CA LEU A 417 19.90 -4.56 9.12
C LEU A 417 18.52 -3.87 9.05
N ARG A 418 17.56 -4.53 8.40
CA ARG A 418 16.14 -4.20 8.37
C ARG A 418 15.35 -5.44 7.95
N ASP A 419 14.20 -5.71 8.59
CA ASP A 419 13.34 -6.85 8.24
C ASP A 419 11.88 -6.58 8.61
N GLY A 420 10.93 -7.14 7.87
CA GLY A 420 9.51 -7.00 8.14
C GLY A 420 9.10 -7.64 9.46
N MET A 421 9.38 -8.93 9.62
CA MET A 421 9.09 -9.68 10.86
C MET A 421 10.30 -10.53 11.28
N ASN A 422 10.78 -11.41 10.43
CA ASN A 422 11.74 -12.48 10.62
C ASN A 422 11.16 -13.71 11.37
N LEU A 423 10.75 -14.71 10.58
CA LEU A 423 10.14 -15.93 11.12
C LEU A 423 11.15 -16.87 11.76
N VAL A 424 12.44 -16.80 11.39
CA VAL A 424 13.53 -17.64 11.96
C VAL A 424 13.58 -17.47 13.50
N ALA A 425 13.42 -16.27 14.01
CA ALA A 425 13.36 -16.00 15.43
C ALA A 425 12.22 -16.78 16.12
N LYS A 426 11.03 -16.82 15.50
CA LYS A 426 9.86 -17.53 15.98
C LYS A 426 10.02 -19.04 15.88
N GLU A 427 10.58 -19.54 14.78
CA GLU A 427 10.89 -20.95 14.53
C GLU A 427 11.89 -21.50 15.57
N PHE A 428 12.96 -20.74 15.85
CA PHE A 428 13.92 -21.08 16.89
C PHE A 428 13.24 -21.20 18.24
N VAL A 429 12.43 -20.22 18.65
CA VAL A 429 11.72 -20.23 19.93
C VAL A 429 10.78 -21.43 20.03
N ALA A 430 10.04 -21.77 18.98
CA ALA A 430 9.17 -22.96 18.98
C ALA A 430 9.94 -24.26 19.15
N CYS A 431 11.11 -24.39 18.53
CA CYS A 431 11.92 -25.60 18.55
C CYS A 431 12.69 -25.79 19.87
N GLN A 432 12.77 -24.81 20.76
CA GLN A 432 13.48 -24.89 22.04
C GLN A 432 12.68 -25.71 23.06
N ILE A 433 12.66 -27.03 22.87
CA ILE A 433 11.91 -28.00 23.69
C ILE A 433 12.75 -28.69 24.77
N ASN A 434 14.07 -28.54 24.73
CA ASN A 434 15.01 -29.16 25.68
C ASN A 434 15.50 -28.14 26.71
N GLU A 435 15.91 -28.62 27.86
CA GLU A 435 16.61 -27.85 28.89
C GLU A 435 18.11 -28.23 28.94
N PRO A 436 19.00 -27.29 29.16
CA PRO A 436 18.76 -25.85 29.23
C PRO A 436 18.43 -25.25 27.87
N ALA A 437 17.45 -24.36 27.82
CA ALA A 437 17.03 -23.70 26.58
C ALA A 437 18.13 -22.81 25.99
N GLY A 438 18.10 -22.59 24.67
CA GLY A 438 18.95 -21.63 23.97
C GLY A 438 18.61 -20.17 24.27
N VAL A 439 19.44 -19.26 23.78
CA VAL A 439 19.24 -17.80 23.88
C VAL A 439 18.98 -17.23 22.51
N LEU A 440 17.93 -16.43 22.36
CA LEU A 440 17.68 -15.67 21.14
C LEU A 440 18.31 -14.28 21.22
N ILE A 441 19.10 -13.94 20.22
CA ILE A 441 19.59 -12.57 19.97
C ILE A 441 18.91 -12.06 18.73
N VAL A 442 18.23 -10.90 18.81
CA VAL A 442 17.48 -10.32 17.70
C VAL A 442 17.83 -8.86 17.47
N SER A 443 17.88 -8.44 16.21
CA SER A 443 18.06 -7.03 15.85
C SER A 443 16.80 -6.23 16.18
N PRO A 444 16.93 -5.03 16.79
CA PRO A 444 15.81 -4.12 17.01
C PRO A 444 15.20 -3.61 15.68
N PHE A 445 15.86 -3.85 14.55
CA PHE A 445 15.39 -3.43 13.23
C PHE A 445 14.56 -4.50 12.49
N ALA A 446 14.23 -5.60 13.16
CA ALA A 446 13.28 -6.62 12.72
C ALA A 446 11.97 -6.48 13.50
N GLY A 447 10.83 -6.76 12.87
CA GLY A 447 9.54 -6.79 13.56
C GLY A 447 9.51 -7.76 14.76
N ALA A 448 10.28 -8.86 14.70
CA ALA A 448 10.47 -9.76 15.83
C ALA A 448 11.13 -9.07 17.04
N GLY A 449 11.99 -8.09 16.84
CA GLY A 449 12.59 -7.30 17.91
C GLY A 449 11.56 -6.50 18.71
N GLU A 450 10.50 -6.04 18.04
CA GLU A 450 9.38 -5.33 18.67
C GLU A 450 8.43 -6.24 19.46
N THR A 451 8.35 -7.54 19.12
CA THR A 451 7.40 -8.47 19.73
C THR A 451 8.03 -9.40 20.77
N MET A 452 9.33 -9.65 20.67
CA MET A 452 10.07 -10.61 21.51
C MET A 452 10.93 -9.90 22.57
N HIS A 453 10.30 -9.25 23.54
CA HIS A 453 10.98 -8.42 24.53
C HIS A 453 11.96 -9.17 25.46
N GLU A 454 11.83 -10.51 25.59
CA GLU A 454 12.73 -11.33 26.41
C GLU A 454 14.00 -11.75 25.66
N ALA A 455 14.07 -11.56 24.33
CA ALA A 455 15.29 -11.76 23.56
C ALA A 455 16.36 -10.72 23.93
N LEU A 456 17.61 -11.04 23.67
CA LEU A 456 18.69 -10.05 23.76
C LEU A 456 18.66 -9.18 22.50
N LEU A 457 18.58 -7.87 22.66
CA LEU A 457 18.63 -6.94 21.53
C LEU A 457 20.08 -6.68 21.14
N CYS A 458 20.36 -6.71 19.85
CA CYS A 458 21.69 -6.51 19.28
C CYS A 458 21.62 -5.54 18.09
N ASN A 459 22.29 -4.40 18.18
CA ASN A 459 22.47 -3.50 17.04
C ASN A 459 23.54 -4.07 16.08
N PRO A 460 23.19 -4.58 14.90
CA PRO A 460 24.17 -5.20 14.00
C PRO A 460 25.17 -4.20 13.38
N TYR A 461 24.92 -2.90 13.46
CA TYR A 461 25.86 -1.88 13.00
C TYR A 461 27.00 -1.62 13.98
N GLU A 462 26.80 -1.98 15.24
CA GLU A 462 27.78 -1.78 16.31
C GLU A 462 28.48 -3.11 16.66
N ILE A 463 29.51 -3.41 15.88
CA ILE A 463 30.18 -4.72 15.88
C ILE A 463 30.71 -5.14 17.26
N GLU A 464 31.30 -4.20 18.00
CA GLU A 464 31.88 -4.48 19.34
C GLU A 464 30.80 -4.78 20.38
N SER A 465 29.72 -4.00 20.39
CA SER A 465 28.57 -4.22 21.25
C SER A 465 27.89 -5.55 20.90
N ALA A 466 27.77 -5.87 19.61
CA ALA A 466 27.25 -7.15 19.17
C ALA A 466 28.08 -8.35 19.70
N ALA A 467 29.39 -8.24 19.71
CA ALA A 467 30.28 -9.25 20.32
C ALA A 467 30.01 -9.42 21.82
N GLU A 468 29.85 -8.34 22.58
CA GLU A 468 29.51 -8.38 24.00
C GLU A 468 28.13 -9.02 24.27
N VAL A 469 27.14 -8.76 23.40
CA VAL A 469 25.83 -9.39 23.51
C VAL A 469 25.92 -10.90 23.26
N ILE A 470 26.75 -11.35 22.31
CA ILE A 470 27.02 -12.77 22.06
C ILE A 470 27.73 -13.40 23.26
N HIS A 471 28.73 -12.73 23.84
CA HIS A 471 29.40 -13.17 25.07
C HIS A 471 28.40 -13.34 26.21
N ARG A 472 27.52 -12.38 26.46
CA ARG A 472 26.46 -12.46 27.46
C ARG A 472 25.52 -13.66 27.23
N ALA A 473 25.12 -13.90 25.99
CA ALA A 473 24.26 -15.05 25.66
C ALA A 473 24.94 -16.39 25.97
N LEU A 474 26.23 -16.49 25.66
CA LEU A 474 27.03 -17.71 25.92
C LEU A 474 27.27 -17.96 27.41
N THR A 475 27.32 -16.91 28.21
CA THR A 475 27.59 -16.96 29.67
C THR A 475 26.34 -16.85 30.55
N MET A 476 25.14 -16.72 29.91
CA MET A 476 23.87 -16.54 30.62
C MET A 476 23.56 -17.77 31.53
N PRO A 477 23.18 -17.57 32.81
CA PRO A 477 22.76 -18.63 33.71
C PRO A 477 21.55 -19.42 33.16
N GLU A 478 21.47 -20.70 33.49
CA GLU A 478 20.42 -21.61 32.98
C GLU A 478 19.01 -21.20 33.40
N ASP A 479 18.85 -20.73 34.62
CA ASP A 479 17.57 -20.24 35.17
C ASP A 479 17.06 -19.02 34.40
N GLU A 480 17.93 -18.05 34.07
CA GLU A 480 17.58 -16.89 33.25
C GLU A 480 17.19 -17.32 31.83
N ARG A 481 17.95 -18.25 31.21
CA ARG A 481 17.64 -18.77 29.85
C ARG A 481 16.27 -19.42 29.81
N SER A 482 15.97 -20.33 30.75
CA SER A 482 14.70 -21.05 30.84
C SER A 482 13.52 -20.09 31.08
N LEU A 483 13.70 -19.06 31.93
CA LEU A 483 12.68 -18.06 32.20
C LEU A 483 12.34 -17.25 30.94
N ARG A 484 13.36 -16.72 30.27
CA ARG A 484 13.22 -15.92 29.03
C ARG A 484 12.55 -16.74 27.93
N MET A 485 13.08 -17.93 27.66
CA MET A 485 12.57 -18.80 26.63
C MET A 485 11.13 -19.27 26.92
N GLY A 486 10.84 -19.63 28.13
CA GLY A 486 9.50 -20.07 28.53
C GLY A 486 8.44 -18.97 28.35
N ARG A 487 8.78 -17.68 28.54
CA ARG A 487 7.88 -16.55 28.26
C ARG A 487 7.68 -16.33 26.76
N MET A 488 8.76 -16.35 25.96
CA MET A 488 8.68 -16.24 24.51
C MET A 488 7.87 -17.37 23.90
N ARG A 489 8.11 -18.63 24.30
CA ARG A 489 7.37 -19.80 23.83
C ARG A 489 5.85 -19.68 24.07
N ARG A 490 5.46 -19.26 25.28
CA ARG A 490 4.02 -19.06 25.60
C ARG A 490 3.38 -18.02 24.70
N ARG A 491 4.06 -16.91 24.45
CA ARG A 491 3.56 -15.84 23.57
C ARG A 491 3.42 -16.32 22.13
N GLU A 492 4.45 -16.94 21.58
CA GLU A 492 4.44 -17.42 20.20
C GLU A 492 3.43 -18.55 19.96
N MET A 493 3.16 -19.38 20.96
CA MET A 493 2.10 -20.37 20.91
C MET A 493 0.71 -19.73 20.85
N GLN A 494 0.48 -18.63 21.58
CA GLN A 494 -0.80 -17.90 21.56
C GLN A 494 -0.98 -17.05 20.31
N GLN A 495 0.13 -16.55 19.75
CA GLN A 495 0.19 -15.70 18.55
C GLN A 495 0.70 -16.49 17.34
N ASP A 496 0.22 -17.70 17.18
CA ASP A 496 0.55 -18.57 16.06
C ASP A 496 -0.06 -18.06 14.74
N VAL A 497 0.21 -18.76 13.68
CA VAL A 497 -0.30 -18.42 12.33
C VAL A 497 -1.84 -18.48 12.25
N ASN A 498 -2.48 -19.37 13.03
CA ASN A 498 -3.94 -19.45 13.06
C ASN A 498 -4.55 -18.24 13.80
N SER A 499 -3.86 -17.76 14.84
CA SER A 499 -4.25 -16.53 15.55
C SER A 499 -4.16 -15.32 14.62
N TRP A 500 -3.10 -15.21 13.80
CA TRP A 500 -2.95 -14.17 12.79
C TRP A 500 -4.11 -14.18 11.80
N MET A 501 -4.47 -15.35 11.28
CA MET A 501 -5.59 -15.51 10.35
C MET A 501 -6.94 -15.12 11.01
N ARG A 502 -7.20 -15.58 12.26
CA ARG A 502 -8.42 -15.20 12.98
C ARG A 502 -8.52 -13.69 13.22
N GLN A 503 -7.41 -13.04 13.57
CA GLN A 503 -7.37 -11.59 13.75
C GLN A 503 -7.66 -10.85 12.46
N PHE A 504 -7.11 -11.33 11.34
CA PHE A 504 -7.40 -10.77 10.01
C PHE A 504 -8.88 -10.90 9.66
N LEU A 505 -9.45 -12.10 9.73
CA LEU A 505 -10.86 -12.34 9.40
C LEU A 505 -11.80 -11.53 10.29
N LYS A 506 -11.54 -11.47 11.59
CA LYS A 506 -12.32 -10.65 12.54
C LYS A 506 -12.25 -9.15 12.18
N ALA A 507 -11.09 -8.67 11.72
CA ALA A 507 -10.95 -7.29 11.30
C ALA A 507 -11.74 -7.01 10.01
N MET A 508 -11.85 -7.98 9.09
CA MET A 508 -12.66 -7.86 7.87
C MET A 508 -14.16 -7.94 8.17
N ASP A 509 -14.60 -8.89 9.04
CA ASP A 509 -16.00 -9.01 9.45
C ASP A 509 -16.54 -7.70 10.07
N SER A 510 -15.69 -6.98 10.81
CA SER A 510 -16.09 -5.69 11.40
C SER A 510 -16.27 -4.56 10.38
N LEU A 511 -15.85 -4.75 9.11
CA LEU A 511 -16.10 -3.78 8.02
C LEU A 511 -17.51 -3.95 7.45
N GLU A 512 -18.03 -5.18 7.36
CA GLU A 512 -19.40 -5.44 6.89
C GLU A 512 -20.47 -4.78 7.77
N GLU A 513 -20.24 -4.67 9.07
CA GLU A 513 -21.19 -4.09 10.02
C GLU A 513 -21.35 -2.56 9.87
N ASP A 514 -20.33 -1.87 9.33
CA ASP A 514 -20.33 -0.41 9.20
C ASP A 514 -20.93 0.10 7.84
N GLU A 515 -21.13 -0.77 6.84
CA GLU A 515 -21.61 -0.38 5.50
C GLU A 515 -23.15 -0.30 5.35
N ILE A 516 -23.94 -0.65 6.36
CA ILE A 516 -25.40 -0.60 6.30
C ILE A 516 -25.91 0.82 6.61
N GLY A 517 -25.73 1.73 5.63
CA GLY A 517 -26.24 3.08 5.69
C GLY A 517 -26.58 3.67 4.34
N THR A 518 -27.65 3.21 3.69
CA THR A 518 -28.25 3.91 2.55
C THR A 518 -28.92 5.19 3.03
N THR A 519 -28.28 6.32 2.84
CA THR A 519 -28.81 7.61 3.25
C THR A 519 -29.80 8.13 2.20
N THR A 520 -31.07 8.13 2.53
CA THR A 520 -32.08 8.92 1.81
C THR A 520 -31.81 10.41 2.10
N MET A 521 -31.40 11.14 1.07
CA MET A 521 -31.10 12.57 1.22
C MET A 521 -32.36 13.39 1.33
N GLN A 522 -32.42 14.25 2.37
CA GLN A 522 -33.43 15.27 2.48
C GLN A 522 -32.98 16.58 1.83
N PRO A 523 -33.90 17.36 1.21
CA PRO A 523 -33.59 18.70 0.73
C PRO A 523 -33.25 19.61 1.92
N VAL A 524 -32.21 20.42 1.77
CA VAL A 524 -31.90 21.47 2.76
C VAL A 524 -32.81 22.64 2.52
N THR A 525 -33.57 23.07 3.55
CA THR A 525 -34.35 24.30 3.55
C THR A 525 -33.51 25.46 4.07
N VAL A 526 -34.01 26.71 3.93
CA VAL A 526 -33.29 27.91 4.41
C VAL A 526 -33.03 27.87 5.92
N ASP A 527 -33.91 27.23 6.67
CA ASP A 527 -33.80 27.09 8.13
C ASP A 527 -32.78 26.02 8.55
N ASP A 528 -32.45 25.11 7.65
CA ASP A 528 -31.55 24.00 7.94
C ASP A 528 -30.04 24.34 7.83
N PHE A 529 -29.69 25.56 7.36
CA PHE A 529 -28.29 26.00 7.33
C PHE A 529 -27.68 26.21 8.72
N ASP A 530 -28.49 26.22 9.77
CA ASP A 530 -28.00 26.35 11.15
C ASP A 530 -27.12 25.16 11.57
N TYR A 531 -27.23 23.97 10.96
CA TYR A 531 -26.31 22.89 11.20
C TYR A 531 -24.87 23.22 10.76
N LEU A 532 -24.72 24.05 9.72
CA LEU A 532 -23.40 24.54 9.28
C LEU A 532 -22.75 25.42 10.36
N LEU A 533 -23.52 26.03 11.27
CA LEU A 533 -22.97 26.80 12.36
C LEU A 533 -22.08 25.96 13.27
N ASN A 534 -22.51 24.73 13.60
CA ASN A 534 -21.72 23.80 14.38
C ASN A 534 -20.51 23.28 13.60
N TYR A 535 -20.65 23.06 12.30
CA TYR A 535 -19.57 22.61 11.43
C TYR A 535 -18.52 23.71 11.21
N VAL A 536 -18.92 24.91 10.76
CA VAL A 536 -18.02 26.02 10.46
C VAL A 536 -17.43 26.62 11.74
N GLY A 537 -18.20 26.64 12.84
CA GLY A 537 -17.77 27.22 14.11
C GLY A 537 -17.39 28.70 14.01
N TYR A 538 -17.00 29.31 15.13
CA TYR A 538 -16.66 30.75 15.17
C TYR A 538 -15.17 31.05 14.92
N ASN A 539 -14.29 30.05 14.96
CA ASN A 539 -12.85 30.24 14.99
C ASN A 539 -12.10 29.63 13.79
N HIS A 540 -12.80 29.05 12.81
CA HIS A 540 -12.17 28.41 11.66
C HIS A 540 -12.22 29.27 10.40
N LYS A 541 -11.24 29.14 9.53
CA LYS A 541 -11.29 29.62 8.16
C LYS A 541 -12.19 28.69 7.33
N LEU A 542 -12.78 29.22 6.27
CA LEU A 542 -13.66 28.46 5.37
C LEU A 542 -13.11 28.48 3.94
N ALA A 543 -13.06 27.33 3.29
CA ALA A 543 -12.90 27.20 1.85
C ALA A 543 -14.24 26.86 1.21
N LEU A 544 -14.61 27.63 0.20
CA LEU A 544 -15.73 27.39 -0.69
C LEU A 544 -15.17 26.82 -2.00
N LEU A 545 -15.45 25.58 -2.30
CA LEU A 545 -15.13 24.92 -3.55
C LEU A 545 -16.43 24.72 -4.34
N LEU A 546 -16.58 25.43 -5.44
CA LEU A 546 -17.86 25.57 -6.13
C LEU A 546 -17.70 25.20 -7.61
N ASP A 547 -18.59 24.37 -8.12
CA ASP A 547 -18.74 24.20 -9.55
C ASP A 547 -19.45 25.40 -10.18
N TYR A 548 -19.37 25.56 -11.50
CA TYR A 548 -19.91 26.70 -12.22
C TYR A 548 -21.27 26.40 -12.86
N ASP A 549 -21.31 25.47 -13.82
CA ASP A 549 -22.51 25.16 -14.62
C ASP A 549 -23.50 24.32 -13.80
N GLY A 550 -24.73 24.72 -13.72
CA GLY A 550 -25.74 24.05 -12.89
C GLY A 550 -25.65 24.34 -11.37
N THR A 551 -24.56 24.97 -10.93
CA THR A 551 -24.26 25.26 -9.52
C THR A 551 -24.28 26.77 -9.25
N LEU A 552 -23.37 27.55 -9.79
CA LEU A 552 -23.31 28.99 -9.67
C LEU A 552 -24.14 29.70 -10.75
N ALA A 553 -24.17 29.15 -11.95
CA ALA A 553 -24.94 29.63 -13.08
C ALA A 553 -25.96 28.55 -13.53
N PRO A 554 -27.19 28.91 -13.88
CA PRO A 554 -28.17 27.98 -14.44
C PRO A 554 -27.64 27.33 -15.74
N ILE A 555 -27.99 26.06 -15.96
CA ILE A 555 -27.67 25.38 -17.22
C ILE A 555 -28.35 26.07 -18.38
N ALA A 556 -27.57 26.46 -19.39
CA ALA A 556 -28.07 27.14 -20.59
C ALA A 556 -28.06 26.18 -21.81
N PRO A 557 -28.82 26.47 -22.86
CA PRO A 557 -28.81 25.67 -24.09
C PRO A 557 -27.41 25.61 -24.76
N HIS A 558 -26.68 26.71 -24.75
CA HIS A 558 -25.32 26.82 -25.26
C HIS A 558 -24.37 27.24 -24.14
N PRO A 559 -23.15 26.69 -24.06
CA PRO A 559 -22.20 27.01 -23.00
C PRO A 559 -21.92 28.51 -22.80
N ASP A 560 -21.84 29.29 -23.88
CA ASP A 560 -21.57 30.73 -23.82
C ASP A 560 -22.72 31.56 -23.22
N LEU A 561 -23.91 31.00 -23.12
CA LEU A 561 -25.10 31.67 -22.57
C LEU A 561 -25.29 31.47 -21.06
N ALA A 562 -24.48 30.60 -20.43
CA ALA A 562 -24.56 30.34 -19.00
C ALA A 562 -23.90 31.49 -18.20
N THR A 563 -24.62 32.55 -18.00
CA THR A 563 -24.14 33.76 -17.30
C THR A 563 -24.32 33.65 -15.79
N LEU A 564 -23.31 34.10 -15.04
CA LEU A 564 -23.38 34.19 -13.58
C LEU A 564 -24.42 35.25 -13.15
N PRO A 565 -25.45 34.89 -12.33
CA PRO A 565 -26.44 35.85 -11.85
C PRO A 565 -25.78 37.02 -11.11
N PRO A 566 -26.18 38.26 -11.35
CA PRO A 566 -25.53 39.44 -10.75
C PRO A 566 -25.52 39.43 -9.22
N GLU A 567 -26.54 38.88 -8.59
CA GLU A 567 -26.64 38.78 -7.13
C GLU A 567 -25.62 37.77 -6.59
N THR A 568 -25.49 36.61 -7.22
CA THR A 568 -24.48 35.59 -6.89
C THR A 568 -23.07 36.17 -7.04
N LYS A 569 -22.80 36.89 -8.14
CA LYS A 569 -21.55 37.59 -8.37
C LYS A 569 -21.22 38.57 -7.25
N ASN A 570 -22.16 39.38 -6.84
CA ASN A 570 -21.97 40.38 -5.80
C ASN A 570 -21.67 39.75 -4.44
N VAL A 571 -22.33 38.65 -4.09
CA VAL A 571 -22.05 37.89 -2.84
C VAL A 571 -20.66 37.27 -2.87
N LEU A 572 -20.29 36.61 -3.96
CA LEU A 572 -18.96 36.04 -4.13
C LEU A 572 -17.86 37.10 -4.06
N GLN A 573 -18.06 38.26 -4.69
CA GLN A 573 -17.12 39.39 -4.65
C GLN A 573 -16.90 39.89 -3.22
N ARG A 574 -17.97 39.98 -2.40
CA ARG A 574 -17.82 40.38 -1.00
C ARG A 574 -17.13 39.32 -0.16
N LEU A 575 -17.45 38.04 -0.39
CA LEU A 575 -16.81 36.90 0.28
C LEU A 575 -15.33 36.78 -0.08
N SER A 576 -14.95 37.05 -1.34
CA SER A 576 -13.53 36.97 -1.78
C SER A 576 -12.63 38.01 -1.09
N ASN A 577 -13.22 39.11 -0.64
CA ASN A 577 -12.51 40.16 0.11
C ASN A 577 -12.34 39.81 1.61
N HIS A 578 -12.98 38.74 2.11
CA HIS A 578 -12.90 38.37 3.52
C HIS A 578 -11.67 37.50 3.80
N SER A 579 -10.85 37.89 4.74
CA SER A 579 -9.55 37.22 5.04
C SER A 579 -9.67 35.76 5.51
N ASP A 580 -10.83 35.38 6.04
CA ASP A 580 -11.08 34.02 6.57
C ASP A 580 -11.88 33.14 5.59
N VAL A 581 -12.17 33.65 4.38
CA VAL A 581 -12.87 32.90 3.33
C VAL A 581 -11.95 32.73 2.13
N TYR A 582 -11.81 31.51 1.67
CA TYR A 582 -11.09 31.15 0.45
C TYR A 582 -12.07 30.60 -0.56
N ILE A 583 -11.99 31.03 -1.80
CA ILE A 583 -12.92 30.62 -2.86
C ILE A 583 -12.12 29.98 -4.00
N ALA A 584 -12.58 28.83 -4.46
CA ALA A 584 -12.13 28.19 -5.71
C ALA A 584 -13.35 27.79 -6.54
N VAL A 585 -13.29 28.09 -7.83
CA VAL A 585 -14.29 27.64 -8.82
C VAL A 585 -13.65 26.52 -9.65
N ILE A 586 -14.27 25.33 -9.66
CA ILE A 586 -13.75 24.12 -10.30
C ILE A 586 -14.76 23.69 -11.38
N SER A 587 -14.38 23.76 -12.66
CA SER A 587 -15.30 23.57 -13.78
C SER A 587 -14.70 22.66 -14.87
N GLY A 588 -15.57 22.01 -15.64
CA GLY A 588 -15.22 21.34 -16.90
C GLY A 588 -14.85 22.29 -18.04
N ARG A 589 -15.05 23.59 -17.87
CA ARG A 589 -14.66 24.62 -18.83
C ARG A 589 -13.16 24.85 -18.83
N ASN A 590 -12.64 25.39 -19.94
CA ASN A 590 -11.26 25.90 -19.95
C ASN A 590 -11.06 26.99 -18.88
N VAL A 591 -9.89 27.07 -18.27
CA VAL A 591 -9.59 27.97 -17.13
C VAL A 591 -9.78 29.45 -17.48
N GLU A 592 -9.40 29.87 -18.69
CA GLU A 592 -9.58 31.26 -19.10
C GLU A 592 -11.06 31.59 -19.37
N ASN A 593 -11.85 30.64 -19.89
CA ASN A 593 -13.28 30.78 -20.08
C ASN A 593 -14.02 30.93 -18.72
N VAL A 594 -13.78 30.03 -17.75
CA VAL A 594 -14.44 30.13 -16.44
C VAL A 594 -14.03 31.40 -15.70
N LYS A 595 -12.75 31.83 -15.79
CA LYS A 595 -12.28 33.10 -15.23
C LYS A 595 -13.02 34.30 -15.83
N LYS A 596 -13.22 34.31 -17.17
CA LYS A 596 -13.97 35.36 -17.86
C LYS A 596 -15.45 35.39 -17.46
N MET A 597 -16.06 34.20 -17.34
CA MET A 597 -17.49 34.06 -16.99
C MET A 597 -17.79 34.52 -15.54
N VAL A 598 -16.94 34.15 -14.59
CA VAL A 598 -17.09 34.56 -13.18
C VAL A 598 -16.62 36.00 -12.99
N GLY A 599 -15.50 36.40 -13.51
CA GLY A 599 -14.96 37.75 -13.52
C GLY A 599 -14.72 38.34 -12.12
N ILE A 600 -14.17 37.56 -11.20
CA ILE A 600 -13.79 37.93 -9.82
C ILE A 600 -12.29 37.73 -9.66
N GLU A 601 -11.58 38.73 -9.18
CA GLU A 601 -10.16 38.61 -8.87
C GLU A 601 -9.93 38.09 -7.43
N GLY A 602 -8.75 37.52 -7.18
CA GLY A 602 -8.37 37.07 -5.85
C GLY A 602 -8.93 35.70 -5.45
N ILE A 603 -9.54 34.95 -6.37
CA ILE A 603 -9.99 33.59 -6.16
C ILE A 603 -9.22 32.59 -7.04
N THR A 604 -9.29 31.31 -6.74
CA THR A 604 -8.69 30.24 -7.55
C THR A 604 -9.67 29.79 -8.62
N TYR A 605 -9.15 29.57 -9.83
CA TYR A 605 -9.89 29.02 -10.96
C TYR A 605 -9.27 27.69 -11.39
N ALA A 606 -10.06 26.64 -11.47
CA ALA A 606 -9.64 25.34 -11.98
C ALA A 606 -10.50 24.98 -13.20
N GLY A 607 -9.85 24.89 -14.35
CA GLY A 607 -10.45 24.53 -15.63
C GLY A 607 -10.15 23.08 -16.02
N ASN A 608 -10.90 22.54 -16.99
CA ASN A 608 -10.74 21.17 -17.51
C ASN A 608 -10.75 20.13 -16.38
N HIS A 609 -11.74 20.23 -15.45
CA HIS A 609 -11.82 19.38 -14.25
C HIS A 609 -10.59 19.47 -13.33
N GLY A 610 -9.87 20.61 -13.36
CA GLY A 610 -8.69 20.86 -12.55
C GLY A 610 -7.37 20.48 -13.19
N LEU A 611 -7.34 20.09 -14.46
CA LEU A 611 -6.08 19.87 -15.19
C LEU A 611 -5.26 21.17 -15.33
N GLU A 612 -5.93 22.30 -15.30
CA GLU A 612 -5.34 23.63 -15.26
C GLU A 612 -5.89 24.42 -14.07
N ILE A 613 -5.02 24.94 -13.22
CA ILE A 613 -5.41 25.72 -12.04
C ILE A 613 -4.66 27.04 -12.05
N LEU A 614 -5.40 28.13 -11.93
CA LEU A 614 -4.89 29.48 -11.80
C LEU A 614 -5.11 29.96 -10.38
N HIS A 615 -4.03 30.21 -9.66
CA HIS A 615 -4.08 30.69 -8.29
C HIS A 615 -4.25 32.21 -8.19
N PRO A 616 -4.70 32.74 -7.04
CA PRO A 616 -4.93 34.17 -6.85
C PRO A 616 -3.68 35.05 -7.01
N ASP A 617 -2.50 34.50 -6.83
CA ASP A 617 -1.21 35.16 -6.99
C ASP A 617 -0.73 35.23 -8.46
N GLY A 618 -1.50 34.63 -9.38
CA GLY A 618 -1.20 34.54 -10.81
C GLY A 618 -0.34 33.31 -11.17
N SER A 619 0.03 32.47 -10.20
CA SER A 619 0.72 31.21 -10.51
C SER A 619 -0.25 30.24 -11.18
N LYS A 620 0.23 29.47 -12.16
CA LYS A 620 -0.55 28.50 -12.93
C LYS A 620 0.02 27.10 -12.73
N PHE A 621 -0.83 26.16 -12.36
CA PHE A 621 -0.55 24.74 -12.39
C PHE A 621 -1.16 24.14 -13.66
N ILE A 622 -0.39 23.31 -14.35
CA ILE A 622 -0.86 22.47 -15.46
C ILE A 622 -0.46 21.04 -15.11
N HIS A 623 -1.40 20.13 -15.11
CA HIS A 623 -1.12 18.72 -14.87
C HIS A 623 -0.19 18.19 -15.96
N PRO A 624 0.93 17.51 -15.62
CA PRO A 624 1.85 16.95 -16.61
C PRO A 624 1.15 15.94 -17.53
N MET A 625 1.31 16.11 -18.84
CA MET A 625 0.80 15.20 -19.85
C MET A 625 1.95 14.45 -20.54
N PRO A 626 1.74 13.23 -21.05
CA PRO A 626 2.72 12.54 -21.89
C PRO A 626 3.12 13.40 -23.10
N MET A 627 4.38 13.35 -23.53
CA MET A 627 4.89 14.19 -24.65
C MET A 627 4.11 14.00 -25.96
N GLU A 628 3.59 12.80 -26.22
CA GLU A 628 2.82 12.49 -27.44
C GLU A 628 1.33 12.89 -27.34
N TYR A 629 0.93 13.50 -26.24
CA TYR A 629 -0.49 13.74 -25.97
C TYR A 629 -1.10 14.78 -26.92
N GLU A 630 -0.39 15.87 -27.21
CA GLU A 630 -0.85 16.94 -28.12
C GLU A 630 -1.09 16.44 -29.53
N ASP A 631 -0.22 15.56 -30.03
CA ASP A 631 -0.38 14.94 -31.36
C ASP A 631 -1.61 14.02 -31.40
N LYS A 632 -1.84 13.27 -30.33
CA LYS A 632 -3.04 12.41 -30.19
C LYS A 632 -4.33 13.23 -30.12
N VAL A 633 -4.33 14.35 -29.38
CA VAL A 633 -5.49 15.27 -29.33
C VAL A 633 -5.80 15.81 -30.72
N THR A 634 -4.77 16.23 -31.48
CA THR A 634 -4.93 16.75 -32.84
C THR A 634 -5.46 15.69 -33.80
N THR A 635 -5.00 14.45 -33.67
CA THR A 635 -5.46 13.32 -34.47
C THR A 635 -6.92 12.98 -34.17
N LEU A 636 -7.28 12.88 -32.88
CA LEU A 636 -8.65 12.61 -32.46
C LEU A 636 -9.62 13.73 -32.87
N LEU A 637 -9.17 15.00 -32.75
CA LEU A 637 -9.98 16.15 -33.17
C LEU A 637 -10.37 16.05 -34.66
N LYS A 638 -9.42 15.74 -35.53
CA LYS A 638 -9.67 15.55 -36.97
C LYS A 638 -10.63 14.37 -37.21
N ALA A 639 -10.38 13.23 -36.56
CA ALA A 639 -11.24 12.07 -36.71
C ALA A 639 -12.69 12.37 -36.27
N LEU A 640 -12.90 13.03 -35.15
CA LEU A 640 -14.24 13.43 -34.68
C LEU A 640 -14.91 14.43 -35.65
N GLN A 641 -14.14 15.41 -36.18
CA GLN A 641 -14.68 16.39 -37.13
C GLN A 641 -15.11 15.76 -38.44
N GLU A 642 -14.37 14.77 -38.95
CA GLU A 642 -14.62 14.13 -40.24
C GLU A 642 -15.73 13.07 -40.15
N GLU A 643 -15.82 12.32 -39.04
CA GLU A 643 -16.67 11.13 -38.98
C GLU A 643 -18.00 11.32 -38.23
N VAL A 644 -18.08 12.26 -37.25
CA VAL A 644 -19.27 12.39 -36.39
C VAL A 644 -19.81 13.82 -36.20
N CYS A 645 -19.11 14.86 -36.68
CA CYS A 645 -19.54 16.26 -36.57
C CYS A 645 -20.49 16.65 -37.75
N HIS A 646 -21.70 16.11 -37.74
CA HIS A 646 -22.79 16.44 -38.68
C HIS A 646 -24.14 16.43 -37.97
N ASP A 647 -25.21 16.83 -38.61
CA ASP A 647 -26.61 16.82 -38.09
C ASP A 647 -26.77 17.51 -36.72
N GLY A 648 -26.05 18.62 -36.49
CA GLY A 648 -26.11 19.39 -35.25
C GLY A 648 -25.13 18.92 -34.16
N ALA A 649 -24.30 17.89 -34.45
CA ALA A 649 -23.21 17.49 -33.56
C ALA A 649 -21.92 18.25 -33.91
N TRP A 650 -21.15 18.64 -32.88
CA TRP A 650 -19.89 19.35 -33.04
C TRP A 650 -18.89 19.00 -31.92
N VAL A 651 -17.62 19.25 -32.15
CA VAL A 651 -16.54 19.01 -31.17
C VAL A 651 -15.93 20.31 -30.69
N GLU A 652 -15.84 20.48 -29.37
CA GLU A 652 -15.16 21.57 -28.69
C GLU A 652 -13.72 21.15 -28.32
N ASN A 653 -12.75 21.94 -28.77
CA ASN A 653 -11.36 21.76 -28.33
C ASN A 653 -11.05 22.67 -27.15
N LYS A 654 -10.87 22.07 -25.96
CA LYS A 654 -10.51 22.73 -24.71
C LYS A 654 -9.01 22.68 -24.39
N GLY A 655 -8.17 22.32 -25.36
CA GLY A 655 -6.73 22.12 -25.20
C GLY A 655 -6.40 20.73 -24.68
N ALA A 656 -6.48 20.51 -23.36
CA ALA A 656 -6.22 19.22 -22.76
C ALA A 656 -7.38 18.20 -22.87
N LEU A 657 -8.56 18.65 -23.27
CA LEU A 657 -9.79 17.85 -23.40
C LEU A 657 -10.49 18.17 -24.74
N LEU A 658 -11.15 17.18 -25.30
CA LEU A 658 -12.13 17.36 -26.37
C LEU A 658 -13.51 17.00 -25.87
N THR A 659 -14.53 17.78 -26.21
CA THR A 659 -15.92 17.51 -25.87
C THR A 659 -16.75 17.42 -27.14
N PHE A 660 -17.33 16.24 -27.39
CA PHE A 660 -18.28 16.02 -28.48
C PHE A 660 -19.68 16.34 -28.00
N HIS A 661 -20.31 17.39 -28.56
CA HIS A 661 -21.64 17.84 -28.23
C HIS A 661 -22.65 17.31 -29.22
N TYR A 662 -23.78 16.75 -28.73
CA TYR A 662 -24.86 16.21 -29.56
C TYR A 662 -26.25 16.73 -29.13
N ARG A 663 -26.29 17.80 -28.36
CA ARG A 663 -27.55 18.39 -27.83
C ARG A 663 -28.49 18.85 -28.95
N GLU A 664 -27.97 19.42 -30.02
CA GLU A 664 -28.74 19.90 -31.18
C GLU A 664 -29.00 18.82 -32.22
N THR A 665 -28.50 17.59 -32.04
CA THR A 665 -28.72 16.46 -32.92
C THR A 665 -30.15 15.89 -32.73
N PRO A 666 -30.86 15.50 -33.80
CA PRO A 666 -32.14 14.83 -33.73
C PRO A 666 -32.07 13.54 -32.88
N LEU A 667 -33.12 13.29 -32.08
CA LEU A 667 -33.13 12.17 -31.10
C LEU A 667 -32.88 10.80 -31.76
N GLU A 668 -33.34 10.60 -32.99
CA GLU A 668 -33.20 9.37 -33.74
C GLU A 668 -31.75 9.02 -34.11
N LEU A 669 -30.91 10.04 -34.30
CA LEU A 669 -29.48 9.90 -34.70
C LEU A 669 -28.52 9.91 -33.52
N ARG A 670 -28.97 10.30 -32.33
CA ARG A 670 -28.06 10.47 -31.18
C ARG A 670 -27.35 9.20 -30.78
N ALA A 671 -28.04 8.07 -30.69
CA ALA A 671 -27.49 6.81 -30.22
C ALA A 671 -26.30 6.34 -31.11
N ASP A 672 -26.50 6.40 -32.43
CA ASP A 672 -25.46 5.97 -33.37
C ASP A 672 -24.25 6.92 -33.40
N LEU A 673 -24.49 8.23 -33.33
CA LEU A 673 -23.40 9.22 -33.32
C LEU A 673 -22.60 9.17 -32.02
N VAL A 674 -23.27 9.01 -30.89
CA VAL A 674 -22.64 8.87 -29.58
C VAL A 674 -21.78 7.63 -29.51
N GLU A 675 -22.28 6.48 -29.98
CA GLU A 675 -21.51 5.23 -29.97
C GLU A 675 -20.29 5.31 -30.91
N LYS A 676 -20.44 5.89 -32.11
CA LYS A 676 -19.30 6.13 -33.01
C LYS A 676 -18.25 7.05 -32.39
N ALA A 677 -18.70 8.16 -31.78
CA ALA A 677 -17.79 9.09 -31.10
C ALA A 677 -17.06 8.40 -29.95
N ARG A 678 -17.75 7.58 -29.16
CA ARG A 678 -17.17 6.79 -28.07
C ARG A 678 -16.09 5.84 -28.59
N GLN A 679 -16.34 5.11 -29.66
CA GLN A 679 -15.38 4.19 -30.27
C GLN A 679 -14.15 4.93 -30.80
N LEU A 680 -14.33 6.08 -31.46
CA LEU A 680 -13.22 6.91 -31.94
C LEU A 680 -12.34 7.41 -30.78
N ILE A 681 -12.97 7.85 -29.67
CA ILE A 681 -12.27 8.32 -28.46
C ILE A 681 -11.43 7.18 -27.86
N ILE A 682 -12.02 5.99 -27.68
CA ILE A 682 -11.33 4.83 -27.11
C ILE A 682 -10.19 4.34 -28.01
N ASN A 683 -10.44 4.23 -29.31
CA ASN A 683 -9.44 3.74 -30.29
C ASN A 683 -8.22 4.64 -30.37
N ASN A 684 -8.36 5.94 -30.08
CA ASN A 684 -7.25 6.90 -30.02
C ASN A 684 -6.58 6.97 -28.64
N GLY A 685 -6.95 6.07 -27.69
CA GLY A 685 -6.30 5.96 -26.37
C GLY A 685 -6.77 6.98 -25.34
N PHE A 686 -7.97 7.55 -25.51
CA PHE A 686 -8.61 8.45 -24.55
C PHE A 686 -9.70 7.70 -23.79
N ARG A 687 -10.10 8.24 -22.64
CA ARG A 687 -11.26 7.77 -21.90
C ARG A 687 -12.49 8.53 -22.35
N ALA A 688 -13.53 7.82 -22.76
CA ALA A 688 -14.81 8.41 -23.06
C ALA A 688 -15.65 8.55 -21.78
N ALA A 689 -16.03 9.77 -21.41
CA ALA A 689 -16.89 10.04 -20.27
C ALA A 689 -18.18 10.73 -20.72
N GLU A 690 -19.31 10.29 -20.19
CA GLU A 690 -20.59 10.93 -20.45
C GLU A 690 -20.70 12.24 -19.66
N ALA A 691 -21.20 13.28 -20.33
CA ALA A 691 -21.53 14.57 -19.79
C ALA A 691 -22.92 14.99 -20.23
N HIS A 692 -23.42 16.14 -19.80
CA HIS A 692 -24.79 16.59 -20.06
C HIS A 692 -25.05 16.82 -21.57
N CYS A 693 -25.54 15.80 -22.28
CA CYS A 693 -25.71 15.76 -23.75
C CYS A 693 -24.39 15.97 -24.51
N ALA A 694 -23.31 15.40 -24.00
CA ALA A 694 -21.98 15.42 -24.60
C ALA A 694 -21.18 14.16 -24.22
N VAL A 695 -20.13 13.87 -24.98
CA VAL A 695 -19.10 12.85 -24.63
C VAL A 695 -17.77 13.54 -24.53
N GLU A 696 -17.10 13.44 -23.38
CA GLU A 696 -15.79 14.00 -23.16
C GLU A 696 -14.70 12.97 -23.43
N ALA A 697 -13.71 13.34 -24.25
CA ALA A 697 -12.46 12.62 -24.41
C ALA A 697 -11.46 13.08 -23.37
N LYS A 698 -11.36 12.33 -22.26
CA LYS A 698 -10.44 12.63 -21.15
C LYS A 698 -9.07 12.01 -21.39
N PRO A 699 -7.97 12.69 -20.97
CA PRO A 699 -6.66 12.09 -21.02
C PRO A 699 -6.58 10.80 -20.17
N PRO A 700 -5.69 9.87 -20.51
CA PRO A 700 -5.48 8.65 -19.75
C PRO A 700 -4.65 8.90 -18.47
N VAL A 701 -4.94 9.99 -17.77
CA VAL A 701 -4.33 10.35 -16.48
C VAL A 701 -5.36 10.19 -15.37
N GLN A 702 -4.89 9.81 -14.21
CA GLN A 702 -5.76 9.70 -13.05
C GLN A 702 -5.92 11.07 -12.38
N TRP A 703 -6.68 11.97 -13.00
CA TRP A 703 -6.97 13.31 -12.49
C TRP A 703 -8.45 13.63 -12.66
N ASN A 704 -9.05 14.21 -11.62
CA ASN A 704 -10.47 14.57 -11.57
C ASN A 704 -10.73 15.76 -10.63
N LYS A 705 -11.97 16.24 -10.52
CA LYS A 705 -12.33 17.34 -9.61
C LYS A 705 -11.99 17.07 -8.13
N GLY A 706 -12.00 15.81 -7.71
CA GLY A 706 -11.63 15.41 -6.36
C GLY A 706 -10.15 15.65 -6.07
N ARG A 707 -9.27 15.18 -6.93
CA ARG A 707 -7.82 15.40 -6.80
C ARG A 707 -7.47 16.87 -6.95
N ALA A 708 -8.12 17.57 -7.86
CA ALA A 708 -7.95 19.02 -8.01
C ALA A 708 -8.34 19.76 -6.71
N SER A 709 -9.44 19.37 -6.06
CA SER A 709 -9.86 19.93 -4.79
C SER A 709 -8.83 19.74 -3.68
N ILE A 710 -8.31 18.52 -3.53
CA ILE A 710 -7.25 18.20 -2.56
C ILE A 710 -5.96 18.99 -2.87
N TYR A 711 -5.56 19.07 -4.14
CA TYR A 711 -4.39 19.83 -4.57
C TYR A 711 -4.53 21.33 -4.22
N ILE A 712 -5.68 21.94 -4.54
CA ILE A 712 -5.97 23.34 -4.23
C ILE A 712 -5.87 23.61 -2.73
N LEU A 713 -6.50 22.76 -1.91
CA LEU A 713 -6.49 22.88 -0.45
C LEU A 713 -5.09 22.73 0.12
N ARG A 714 -4.34 21.74 -0.36
CA ARG A 714 -2.95 21.50 0.06
C ARG A 714 -2.03 22.66 -0.30
N THR A 715 -2.15 23.19 -1.52
CA THR A 715 -1.36 24.34 -1.98
C THR A 715 -1.67 25.60 -1.18
N ALA A 716 -2.94 25.84 -0.87
CA ALA A 716 -3.38 27.05 -0.17
C ALA A 716 -3.10 26.99 1.34
N PHE A 717 -3.19 25.81 1.99
CA PHE A 717 -3.19 25.68 3.46
C PHE A 717 -2.12 24.77 4.03
N GLY A 718 -1.32 24.07 3.19
CA GLY A 718 -0.29 23.11 3.61
C GLY A 718 -0.81 21.68 3.77
N VAL A 719 0.06 20.75 4.17
CA VAL A 719 -0.26 19.31 4.26
C VAL A 719 -1.32 18.97 5.33
N ASP A 720 -1.44 19.79 6.34
CA ASP A 720 -2.40 19.67 7.45
C ASP A 720 -3.67 20.53 7.25
N TRP A 721 -4.03 20.82 5.98
CA TRP A 721 -5.17 21.65 5.62
C TRP A 721 -6.49 21.18 6.25
N SER A 722 -6.71 19.86 6.37
CA SER A 722 -7.94 19.29 6.93
C SER A 722 -8.18 19.64 8.42
N GLU A 723 -7.11 19.96 9.15
CA GLU A 723 -7.19 20.42 10.55
C GLU A 723 -7.31 21.94 10.68
N ARG A 724 -6.93 22.70 9.64
CA ARG A 724 -6.82 24.16 9.68
C ARG A 724 -8.01 24.88 9.11
N ILE A 725 -8.77 24.23 8.21
CA ILE A 725 -9.84 24.89 7.47
C ILE A 725 -11.09 24.01 7.41
N LYS A 726 -12.26 24.65 7.45
CA LYS A 726 -13.54 24.01 7.11
C LYS A 726 -13.83 24.18 5.63
N ILE A 727 -14.54 23.24 5.03
CA ILE A 727 -14.73 23.18 3.59
C ILE A 727 -16.20 23.01 3.28
N ILE A 728 -16.72 23.79 2.34
CA ILE A 728 -18.02 23.57 1.71
C ILE A 728 -17.75 23.29 0.23
N TYR A 729 -18.28 22.18 -0.29
CA TYR A 729 -18.30 21.85 -1.71
C TYR A 729 -19.72 21.81 -2.24
N ALA A 730 -19.98 22.41 -3.41
CA ALA A 730 -21.25 22.31 -4.10
C ALA A 730 -21.04 22.05 -5.60
N GLY A 731 -21.81 21.10 -6.16
CA GLY A 731 -21.77 20.72 -7.57
C GLY A 731 -23.03 19.99 -8.01
N ASP A 732 -23.33 19.94 -9.33
CA ASP A 732 -24.57 19.40 -9.86
C ASP A 732 -24.43 18.14 -10.72
N ASP A 733 -23.22 17.81 -11.23
CA ASP A 733 -23.05 16.73 -12.19
C ASP A 733 -22.28 15.51 -11.67
N ALA A 734 -22.10 14.48 -12.52
CA ALA A 734 -21.39 13.26 -12.19
C ALA A 734 -19.89 13.50 -11.90
N THR A 735 -19.28 14.56 -12.47
CA THR A 735 -17.86 14.88 -12.23
C THR A 735 -17.64 15.51 -10.86
N ASP A 736 -18.69 16.08 -10.26
CA ASP A 736 -18.68 16.59 -8.89
C ASP A 736 -18.74 15.49 -7.85
N GLU A 737 -19.27 14.30 -8.21
CA GLU A 737 -19.25 13.14 -7.33
C GLU A 737 -17.82 12.73 -6.95
N ASP A 738 -16.87 12.90 -7.88
CA ASP A 738 -15.44 12.67 -7.60
C ASP A 738 -14.94 13.57 -6.45
N ALA A 739 -15.36 14.84 -6.45
CA ALA A 739 -14.99 15.79 -5.40
C ALA A 739 -15.75 15.54 -4.10
N MET A 740 -17.05 15.23 -4.19
CA MET A 740 -17.88 14.90 -3.03
C MET A 740 -17.35 13.62 -2.34
N MET A 741 -16.94 12.63 -3.12
CA MET A 741 -16.33 11.40 -2.62
C MET A 741 -14.96 11.69 -1.99
N ALA A 742 -14.10 12.45 -2.65
CA ALA A 742 -12.76 12.77 -2.14
C ALA A 742 -12.80 13.59 -0.84
N LEU A 743 -13.85 14.38 -0.65
CA LEU A 743 -14.04 15.27 0.51
C LEU A 743 -15.02 14.71 1.56
N LYS A 744 -15.54 13.50 1.39
CA LYS A 744 -16.49 12.86 2.30
C LYS A 744 -15.91 12.77 3.72
N GLY A 745 -16.70 13.21 4.72
CA GLY A 745 -16.27 13.27 6.13
C GLY A 745 -15.32 14.43 6.48
N MET A 746 -14.82 15.18 5.47
CA MET A 746 -13.93 16.32 5.66
C MET A 746 -14.57 17.65 5.30
N ALA A 747 -15.61 17.65 4.48
CA ALA A 747 -16.32 18.82 3.98
C ALA A 747 -17.82 18.66 4.16
N ALA A 748 -18.53 19.78 4.30
CA ALA A 748 -19.98 19.82 4.07
C ALA A 748 -20.22 19.83 2.56
N THR A 749 -20.71 18.74 2.00
CA THR A 749 -20.88 18.54 0.56
C THR A 749 -22.34 18.60 0.15
N PHE A 750 -22.61 19.31 -0.95
CA PHE A 750 -23.95 19.55 -1.45
C PHE A 750 -24.08 19.14 -2.91
N ARG A 751 -25.03 18.24 -3.20
CA ARG A 751 -25.48 17.97 -4.57
C ARG A 751 -26.55 18.97 -4.97
N VAL A 752 -26.35 19.71 -6.04
CA VAL A 752 -27.34 20.62 -6.58
C VAL A 752 -28.27 19.85 -7.53
N THR A 753 -29.50 19.60 -7.11
CA THR A 753 -30.49 18.84 -7.90
C THR A 753 -31.88 18.95 -7.32
N ASN A 754 -32.89 19.01 -8.19
CA ASN A 754 -34.31 18.96 -7.82
C ASN A 754 -34.89 17.55 -7.69
N ALA A 755 -34.13 16.52 -8.10
CA ALA A 755 -34.58 15.13 -8.01
C ALA A 755 -34.71 14.68 -6.55
N GLN A 756 -35.77 13.95 -6.23
CA GLN A 756 -36.02 13.48 -4.85
C GLN A 756 -35.15 12.30 -4.48
N ILE A 757 -34.77 11.47 -5.45
CA ILE A 757 -33.93 10.31 -5.25
C ILE A 757 -32.74 10.42 -6.20
N VAL A 758 -31.55 10.57 -5.64
CA VAL A 758 -30.29 10.66 -6.39
C VAL A 758 -29.25 9.81 -5.68
N LYS A 759 -28.54 8.97 -6.44
CA LYS A 759 -27.32 8.29 -5.94
C LYS A 759 -26.21 9.34 -5.91
N THR A 760 -25.72 9.69 -4.72
CA THR A 760 -24.69 10.71 -4.56
C THR A 760 -23.85 10.47 -3.30
N SER A 761 -22.60 10.91 -3.35
CA SER A 761 -21.67 10.94 -2.21
C SER A 761 -21.77 12.21 -1.37
N ALA A 762 -22.60 13.18 -1.79
CA ALA A 762 -22.84 14.40 -1.04
C ALA A 762 -23.60 14.11 0.26
N GLU A 763 -23.35 14.89 1.31
CA GLU A 763 -24.07 14.75 2.57
C GLU A 763 -25.51 15.28 2.47
N ARG A 764 -25.74 16.31 1.64
CA ARG A 764 -27.03 16.99 1.49
C ARG A 764 -27.22 17.47 0.06
N ARG A 765 -28.47 17.84 -0.29
CA ARG A 765 -28.79 18.44 -1.58
C ARG A 765 -29.31 19.86 -1.44
N LEU A 766 -29.04 20.67 -2.46
CA LEU A 766 -29.64 21.98 -2.70
C LEU A 766 -30.57 21.86 -3.91
N PRO A 767 -31.82 22.27 -3.82
CA PRO A 767 -32.80 22.10 -4.91
C PRO A 767 -32.47 22.83 -6.21
N SER A 768 -31.75 23.95 -6.13
CA SER A 768 -31.50 24.83 -7.29
C SER A 768 -30.27 25.72 -7.08
N THR A 769 -29.87 26.44 -8.13
CA THR A 769 -28.86 27.51 -8.08
C THR A 769 -29.25 28.65 -7.12
N ASP A 770 -30.53 28.92 -6.97
CA ASP A 770 -31.04 29.92 -5.99
C ASP A 770 -30.79 29.48 -4.54
N SER A 771 -30.86 28.18 -4.30
CA SER A 771 -30.52 27.60 -2.99
C SER A 771 -29.01 27.70 -2.70
N VAL A 772 -28.17 27.61 -3.73
CA VAL A 772 -26.73 27.89 -3.61
C VAL A 772 -26.50 29.37 -3.24
N LEU A 773 -27.18 30.28 -3.91
CA LEU A 773 -27.13 31.71 -3.54
C LEU A 773 -27.59 31.96 -2.09
N THR A 774 -28.60 31.24 -1.63
CA THR A 774 -29.08 31.34 -0.25
C THR A 774 -28.03 30.87 0.74
N MET A 775 -27.33 29.75 0.43
CA MET A 775 -26.20 29.25 1.20
C MET A 775 -25.03 30.25 1.24
N LEU A 776 -24.68 30.86 0.11
CA LEU A 776 -23.64 31.88 0.04
C LEU A 776 -23.98 33.11 0.88
N LYS A 777 -25.24 33.56 0.87
CA LYS A 777 -25.75 34.65 1.72
C LYS A 777 -25.70 34.28 3.20
N TRP A 778 -25.98 33.03 3.56
CA TRP A 778 -25.82 32.56 4.93
C TRP A 778 -24.33 32.62 5.37
N VAL A 779 -23.39 32.14 4.53
CA VAL A 779 -21.95 32.24 4.77
C VAL A 779 -21.51 33.68 4.95
N GLU A 780 -21.96 34.59 4.07
CA GLU A 780 -21.66 36.02 4.16
C GLU A 780 -22.11 36.60 5.50
N ARG A 781 -23.36 36.36 5.89
CA ARG A 781 -23.92 36.86 7.19
C ARG A 781 -23.15 36.28 8.38
N HIS A 782 -22.73 35.03 8.31
CA HIS A 782 -21.95 34.39 9.36
C HIS A 782 -20.58 35.04 9.54
N PHE A 783 -19.87 35.33 8.44
CA PHE A 783 -18.52 35.92 8.50
C PHE A 783 -18.55 37.43 8.76
N MET A 784 -19.54 38.18 8.28
CA MET A 784 -19.69 39.62 8.58
C MET A 784 -19.95 39.91 10.06
N ARG A 785 -20.55 39.00 10.81
CA ARG A 785 -20.74 39.12 12.26
C ARG A 785 -19.49 38.90 13.09
N ARG A 786 -18.41 38.40 12.46
CA ARG A 786 -17.12 38.16 13.14
C ARG A 786 -16.30 39.44 13.16
N LYS A 787 -15.74 39.80 14.32
CA LYS A 787 -14.71 40.84 14.39
C LYS A 787 -13.46 40.34 13.68
N PRO A 788 -12.84 41.13 12.77
CA PRO A 788 -11.59 40.71 12.10
C PRO A 788 -10.50 40.38 13.14
N ARG A 789 -9.78 39.28 12.97
CA ARG A 789 -8.64 38.95 13.81
C ARG A 789 -7.52 39.96 13.58
N SER A 790 -7.01 40.58 14.66
CA SER A 790 -5.99 41.64 14.62
C SER A 790 -4.59 41.15 14.14
N ASN A 791 -4.43 39.87 13.83
CA ASN A 791 -3.16 39.25 13.39
C ASN A 791 -3.36 38.30 12.20
N SER A 792 -4.06 38.71 11.12
CA SER A 792 -3.96 37.99 9.88
C SER A 792 -2.74 38.48 9.08
N LEU A 793 -1.80 37.59 8.86
CA LEU A 793 -0.76 37.78 7.82
C LEU A 793 -1.50 38.09 6.51
N THR A 794 -1.45 39.35 6.10
CA THR A 794 -2.04 39.77 4.84
C THR A 794 -1.35 39.03 3.68
N TYR A 795 -2.10 38.70 2.65
CA TYR A 795 -1.68 37.97 1.43
C TYR A 795 -0.38 38.52 0.79
N LYS A 796 -0.01 39.80 1.06
CA LYS A 796 1.24 40.43 0.62
C LYS A 796 2.51 39.79 1.25
N ASN A 797 2.44 39.19 2.42
CA ASN A 797 3.59 38.53 3.03
C ASN A 797 3.78 37.06 2.57
N ARG A 798 2.76 36.45 1.95
CA ARG A 798 2.87 35.07 1.39
C ARG A 798 3.71 35.03 0.11
N LYS A 799 3.84 36.12 -0.64
CA LYS A 799 4.73 36.16 -1.82
C LYS A 799 6.18 35.78 -1.50
N LYS A 800 6.68 36.05 -0.30
CA LYS A 800 8.04 35.69 0.11
C LYS A 800 8.19 34.23 0.51
N ASP A 801 7.14 33.61 1.04
CA ASP A 801 7.21 32.22 1.52
C ASP A 801 6.91 31.21 0.39
N CYS A 802 6.00 31.59 -0.54
CA CYS A 802 5.78 30.78 -1.75
C CYS A 802 6.98 30.77 -2.70
N VAL A 803 7.67 31.91 -2.86
CA VAL A 803 8.91 31.96 -3.65
C VAL A 803 10.02 31.08 -3.04
N LYS A 804 10.07 30.96 -1.72
CA LYS A 804 11.02 30.04 -1.05
C LYS A 804 10.66 28.56 -1.24
N MET A 805 9.35 28.23 -1.34
CA MET A 805 8.91 26.87 -1.61
C MET A 805 9.08 26.48 -3.10
N GLN A 806 8.83 27.41 -4.02
CA GLN A 806 9.02 27.18 -5.46
C GLN A 806 10.51 26.99 -5.82
N LEU A 807 11.41 27.73 -5.16
CA LEU A 807 12.86 27.55 -5.30
C LEU A 807 13.38 26.19 -4.76
N ALA A 808 12.61 25.50 -3.95
CA ALA A 808 12.97 24.16 -3.49
C ALA A 808 12.52 23.05 -4.49
N PHE A 809 11.60 23.36 -5.41
CA PHE A 809 11.15 22.44 -6.47
C PHE A 809 11.93 22.62 -7.77
N ASP A 810 12.48 23.83 -8.03
CA ASP A 810 13.26 24.13 -9.26
C ASP A 810 14.73 23.63 -9.21
N LEU A 811 15.14 22.95 -8.15
CA LEU A 811 16.49 22.38 -7.99
C LEU A 811 16.63 20.91 -8.43
N VAL A 812 15.70 20.39 -9.26
CA VAL A 812 15.92 19.13 -9.98
C VAL A 812 16.52 19.48 -11.34
N PRO A 813 17.78 19.13 -11.64
CA PRO A 813 18.37 19.42 -12.94
C PRO A 813 17.67 18.60 -14.04
N ASN A 814 17.13 19.27 -15.03
CA ASN A 814 16.75 18.68 -16.30
C ASN A 814 17.99 18.04 -16.96
N LEU A 815 18.06 16.73 -16.96
CA LEU A 815 19.00 15.97 -17.78
C LEU A 815 18.48 15.96 -19.23
N SER A 816 18.96 16.92 -20.03
CA SER A 816 18.84 16.86 -21.48
C SER A 816 19.84 15.85 -22.04
N PRO A 817 19.50 15.07 -23.10
CA PRO A 817 20.42 14.10 -23.69
C PRO A 817 21.53 14.81 -24.45
N ALA A 818 22.76 14.44 -24.14
CA ALA A 818 23.93 14.90 -24.83
C ALA A 818 23.99 14.34 -26.27
N ASN A 819 23.96 15.21 -27.27
CA ASN A 819 24.30 14.90 -28.66
C ASN A 819 25.78 14.58 -28.76
N SER A 820 26.10 13.42 -29.31
CA SER A 820 27.41 13.03 -29.80
C SER A 820 27.73 13.81 -31.10
N ALA A 821 28.80 14.63 -31.08
CA ALA A 821 29.52 14.97 -32.29
C ALA A 821 31.01 15.08 -31.95
N ALA A 822 31.76 14.29 -32.68
CA ALA A 822 33.20 14.30 -32.69
C ALA A 822 33.78 15.60 -33.27
N ASN A 823 34.92 16.06 -32.73
CA ASN A 823 36.13 16.30 -33.53
C ASN A 823 37.27 16.84 -32.67
N SER A 824 38.34 16.09 -32.75
CA SER A 824 39.75 16.36 -32.97
C SER A 824 40.40 17.67 -32.47
N SER A 825 41.53 17.39 -31.84
CA SER A 825 42.85 18.01 -31.95
C SER A 825 43.26 19.08 -30.94
N ASP A 826 44.40 18.78 -30.42
CA ASP A 826 45.62 19.53 -30.13
C ASP A 826 45.80 20.22 -28.77
N GLU A 827 46.72 19.60 -28.06
CA GLU A 827 48.00 20.06 -27.53
C GLU A 827 48.09 21.30 -26.58
N ARG A 828 48.80 21.02 -25.46
CA ARG A 828 49.69 21.88 -24.64
C ARG A 828 49.04 22.80 -23.59
N ASP A 829 49.26 22.67 -22.40
CA ASP A 829 50.28 22.68 -21.39
C ASP A 829 49.79 22.16 -20.05
#